data_dbd611290797852b1cd4ce45dc15c23e
#
_entry.id   dbd611290797852b1cd4ce45dc15c23e
#
_cell.length_a   1.000
_cell.length_b   1.000
_cell.length_c   1.000
_cell.angle_alpha   90.00
_cell.angle_beta   90.00
_cell.angle_gamma   90.00
#
_symmetry.space_group_name_H-M   'P 1'
#
loop_
_entity.id
_entity.type
_entity.pdbx_description
1 polymer ?
#
loop_
_entity_poly.entity_id
_entity_poly.type
_entity_poly.pdbx_seq_one_letter_code
_entity_poly.pdbx_strand_id
1 'polypeptide(L)'
;MRHKSLAIVLVSAFLPFCLIAGQEKTQKTGIQHEVVVTANRIKTSAKEIATSVTVITKKQLEQTKKTTVIEALQEVLGLSILQAGPVGSSASVMLRGANSEHTLVMIDGVEVNDPITPARTYDISHLRVEGIERIEILRGPQSTLYGSDAMSGVINIITEKGQGKPRFHFSSLGGSYGTFSGTAGLTGNMEKLHYSFWASMLTSQGFSAANAALEGNTEADGYKNHSFSAKAGYEASDNIDLDFSARFIDTKSNIDNYGSAFGDDPNNIQTYDSLYLMGHIRGLFLKNRLEQKLILSHVRSNRETDNPTDEQHPFDSDHSRYKSSLIKLDWQNNFYLHKSNTLTFGTEYQQEQGESNYHSESVWGPSASSFPLKKNHNTGVYIQDQHRSAGIFFLTAGIRLDSHSQSGRSTTYRIAPAFYIPQTNTKLKATYGTGFKSPSLYQLYAPGNVWGPIGNKNLKPEETTSWDLGIEQDLWAGKARLGGTYFSSRFENLMEYDYTQGYINIAKASSKGVEFMLEFFPAENITFSASYSHIVAKDQNTGESLLRRPKDKFTANLNVRFLAKGRFILSLIHIGARDDQEWIDWISTRVQMEPFTLLNAVGSYDIHPDIQVFLRLDNILDQEYELIKGYGTPGFSAYGGFKIQL
;
A
#
# COMPACT_ATOMS: atom_id res chain seq x y z
N MET A 1 15.45 -29.46 -22.27
CA MET A 1 14.62 -29.20 -23.45
C MET A 1 13.48 -30.22 -23.57
N ARG A 2 12.55 -30.35 -22.62
CA ARG A 2 11.42 -31.31 -22.74
C ARG A 2 10.17 -30.96 -21.92
N HIS A 3 9.86 -29.69 -21.70
CA HIS A 3 8.60 -29.30 -21.01
C HIS A 3 7.79 -28.18 -21.65
N LYS A 4 8.07 -27.78 -22.90
CA LYS A 4 7.33 -26.67 -23.56
C LYS A 4 6.00 -27.06 -24.23
N SER A 5 5.59 -28.35 -24.23
CA SER A 5 4.42 -28.79 -25.03
C SER A 5 3.12 -28.98 -24.24
N LEU A 6 3.13 -28.91 -22.89
CA LEU A 6 1.92 -29.21 -22.10
C LEU A 6 1.06 -27.96 -21.81
N ALA A 7 1.66 -26.76 -21.78
CA ALA A 7 0.94 -25.52 -21.46
C ALA A 7 0.00 -25.02 -22.57
N ILE A 8 0.30 -25.36 -23.83
CA ILE A 8 -0.49 -24.90 -24.99
C ILE A 8 -1.79 -25.68 -25.16
N VAL A 9 -1.88 -26.91 -24.67
CA VAL A 9 -3.06 -27.78 -24.84
C VAL A 9 -4.20 -27.39 -23.89
N LEU A 10 -3.92 -26.83 -22.73
CA LEU A 10 -4.96 -26.43 -21.76
C LEU A 10 -5.69 -25.12 -22.13
N VAL A 11 -5.05 -24.22 -22.88
CA VAL A 11 -5.68 -22.96 -23.32
C VAL A 11 -6.62 -23.18 -24.51
N SER A 12 -6.35 -24.19 -25.36
CA SER A 12 -7.18 -24.49 -26.53
C SER A 12 -8.49 -25.24 -26.22
N ALA A 13 -8.61 -25.85 -25.04
CA ALA A 13 -9.81 -26.58 -24.64
C ALA A 13 -10.96 -25.70 -24.08
N PHE A 14 -10.68 -24.42 -23.75
CA PHE A 14 -11.68 -23.50 -23.18
C PHE A 14 -12.32 -22.51 -24.19
N LEU A 15 -11.84 -22.45 -25.41
CA LEU A 15 -12.28 -21.45 -26.41
C LEU A 15 -13.57 -21.74 -27.20
N PRO A 16 -14.14 -22.96 -27.29
CA PRO A 16 -15.34 -23.16 -28.09
C PRO A 16 -16.69 -22.97 -27.36
N PHE A 17 -16.73 -22.59 -26.07
CA PHE A 17 -18.00 -22.54 -25.32
C PHE A 17 -18.65 -21.15 -25.18
N CYS A 18 -18.14 -20.12 -25.81
CA CYS A 18 -18.61 -18.72 -25.62
C CYS A 18 -19.74 -18.24 -26.53
N LEU A 19 -20.47 -19.10 -27.24
CA LEU A 19 -21.51 -18.69 -28.21
C LEU A 19 -22.90 -19.29 -27.98
N ILE A 20 -23.42 -19.29 -26.75
CA ILE A 20 -24.87 -19.46 -26.54
C ILE A 20 -25.32 -18.41 -25.51
N ALA A 21 -25.69 -17.22 -25.99
CA ALA A 21 -26.34 -16.20 -25.20
C ALA A 21 -27.87 -16.37 -25.29
N GLY A 22 -28.46 -16.85 -24.20
CA GLY A 22 -29.92 -16.75 -24.00
C GLY A 22 -30.29 -15.31 -23.60
N GLN A 23 -31.23 -14.72 -24.29
CA GLN A 23 -31.80 -13.39 -23.99
C GLN A 23 -32.66 -13.48 -22.73
N GLU A 24 -32.22 -12.86 -21.63
CA GLU A 24 -33.09 -12.43 -20.53
C GLU A 24 -33.22 -10.91 -20.49
N LYS A 25 -34.45 -10.45 -20.22
CA LYS A 25 -34.87 -9.05 -20.29
C LYS A 25 -34.07 -8.14 -19.38
N THR A 26 -33.48 -7.15 -19.96
CA THR A 26 -32.63 -6.11 -19.40
C THR A 26 -33.39 -5.19 -18.45
N GLN A 27 -33.02 -5.16 -17.18
CA GLN A 27 -33.11 -3.95 -16.38
C GLN A 27 -31.96 -3.03 -16.80
N LYS A 28 -32.27 -1.81 -17.23
CA LYS A 28 -31.29 -0.76 -17.51
C LYS A 28 -30.55 -0.42 -16.22
N THR A 29 -29.39 -0.99 -16.02
CA THR A 29 -28.45 -0.59 -14.98
C THR A 29 -27.20 0.00 -15.61
N GLY A 30 -27.34 1.23 -16.07
CA GLY A 30 -26.21 2.15 -16.13
C GLY A 30 -25.82 2.56 -14.72
N ILE A 31 -25.42 1.61 -13.89
CA ILE A 31 -24.89 1.91 -12.55
C ILE A 31 -23.41 2.26 -12.73
N GLN A 32 -23.16 3.51 -13.09
CA GLN A 32 -21.93 4.15 -12.65
C GLN A 32 -22.02 4.21 -11.13
N HIS A 33 -21.42 3.26 -10.40
CA HIS A 33 -21.16 3.46 -8.99
C HIS A 33 -20.26 4.69 -8.90
N GLU A 34 -20.81 5.79 -8.42
CA GLU A 34 -20.05 6.99 -8.14
C GLU A 34 -18.98 6.61 -7.10
N VAL A 35 -17.72 6.55 -7.53
CA VAL A 35 -16.61 6.23 -6.65
C VAL A 35 -16.43 7.41 -5.69
N VAL A 36 -16.80 7.21 -4.44
CA VAL A 36 -16.61 8.20 -3.37
C VAL A 36 -15.28 7.90 -2.71
N VAL A 37 -14.42 8.90 -2.62
CA VAL A 37 -13.09 8.81 -2.00
C VAL A 37 -12.94 9.81 -0.86
N THR A 38 -12.01 9.54 0.02
CA THR A 38 -11.68 10.40 1.17
C THR A 38 -10.41 11.23 0.94
N ALA A 39 -10.01 11.39 -0.33
CA ALA A 39 -8.82 12.12 -0.74
C ALA A 39 -8.67 13.54 -0.15
N ASN A 40 -9.78 14.17 0.20
CA ASN A 40 -9.84 15.48 0.83
C ASN A 40 -10.29 15.42 2.30
N ARG A 41 -10.15 14.24 2.96
CA ARG A 41 -10.68 13.94 4.31
C ARG A 41 -12.20 14.13 4.45
N ILE A 42 -12.89 14.37 3.35
CA ILE A 42 -14.35 14.43 3.22
C ILE A 42 -14.75 13.48 2.08
N LYS A 43 -15.87 12.79 2.24
CA LYS A 43 -16.44 11.96 1.17
C LYS A 43 -16.74 12.84 -0.05
N THR A 44 -16.02 12.65 -1.14
CA THR A 44 -16.12 13.47 -2.35
C THR A 44 -16.22 12.56 -3.56
N SER A 45 -17.05 12.92 -4.53
CA SER A 45 -17.13 12.20 -5.81
C SER A 45 -15.79 12.27 -6.56
N ALA A 46 -15.38 11.17 -7.18
CA ALA A 46 -14.15 11.14 -7.99
C ALA A 46 -14.18 12.18 -9.14
N LYS A 47 -15.36 12.58 -9.61
CA LYS A 47 -15.52 13.64 -10.63
C LYS A 47 -15.07 15.01 -10.13
N GLU A 48 -15.23 15.29 -8.85
CA GLU A 48 -14.93 16.58 -8.22
C GLU A 48 -13.47 16.72 -7.78
N ILE A 49 -12.68 15.66 -7.87
CA ILE A 49 -11.31 15.61 -7.34
C ILE A 49 -10.29 15.75 -8.47
N ALA A 50 -9.38 16.72 -8.36
CA ALA A 50 -8.28 16.89 -9.30
C ALA A 50 -7.13 15.89 -9.06
N THR A 51 -6.98 15.36 -7.83
CA THR A 51 -5.94 14.37 -7.48
C THR A 51 -6.10 13.10 -8.30
N SER A 52 -4.99 12.55 -8.75
CA SER A 52 -4.97 11.21 -9.36
C SER A 52 -5.17 10.16 -8.27
N VAL A 53 -6.30 9.45 -8.31
CA VAL A 53 -6.70 8.44 -7.33
C VAL A 53 -6.94 7.10 -8.02
N THR A 54 -6.47 6.03 -7.39
CA THR A 54 -6.87 4.65 -7.71
C THR A 54 -7.61 4.08 -6.51
N VAL A 55 -8.73 3.41 -6.75
CA VAL A 55 -9.51 2.75 -5.70
C VAL A 55 -9.60 1.26 -6.03
N ILE A 56 -9.10 0.43 -5.12
CA ILE A 56 -9.31 -1.01 -5.14
C ILE A 56 -10.50 -1.30 -4.24
N THR A 57 -11.60 -1.73 -4.81
CA THR A 57 -12.85 -2.00 -4.08
C THR A 57 -12.84 -3.37 -3.42
N LYS A 58 -13.66 -3.59 -2.38
CA LYS A 58 -13.91 -4.90 -1.77
C LYS A 58 -14.22 -5.96 -2.84
N LYS A 59 -15.08 -5.60 -3.81
CA LYS A 59 -15.44 -6.51 -4.91
C LYS A 59 -14.22 -6.96 -5.73
N GLN A 60 -13.29 -6.06 -6.05
CA GLN A 60 -12.05 -6.41 -6.76
C GLN A 60 -11.15 -7.30 -5.91
N LEU A 61 -10.97 -6.98 -4.61
CA LEU A 61 -10.21 -7.81 -3.67
C LEU A 61 -10.77 -9.24 -3.59
N GLU A 62 -12.09 -9.36 -3.44
CA GLU A 62 -12.77 -10.67 -3.39
C GLU A 62 -12.69 -11.46 -4.71
N GLN A 63 -12.65 -10.78 -5.86
CA GLN A 63 -12.60 -11.41 -7.18
C GLN A 63 -11.22 -11.92 -7.54
N THR A 64 -10.16 -11.18 -7.18
CA THR A 64 -8.78 -11.57 -7.49
C THR A 64 -8.22 -12.66 -6.57
N LYS A 65 -8.93 -12.99 -5.47
CA LYS A 65 -8.53 -14.02 -4.49
C LYS A 65 -7.13 -13.83 -3.90
N LYS A 66 -6.64 -12.59 -3.90
CA LYS A 66 -5.39 -12.20 -3.25
C LYS A 66 -5.56 -12.24 -1.73
N THR A 67 -4.51 -12.58 -1.02
CA THR A 67 -4.55 -12.84 0.42
C THR A 67 -3.91 -11.71 1.24
N THR A 68 -3.05 -10.92 0.61
CA THR A 68 -2.34 -9.80 1.26
C THR A 68 -2.58 -8.49 0.53
N VAL A 69 -2.42 -7.38 1.23
CA VAL A 69 -2.53 -6.03 0.63
C VAL A 69 -1.43 -5.81 -0.40
N ILE A 70 -0.21 -6.30 -0.15
CA ILE A 70 0.90 -6.15 -1.08
C ILE A 70 0.60 -6.80 -2.44
N GLU A 71 0.00 -8.00 -2.45
CA GLU A 71 -0.45 -8.65 -3.69
C GLU A 71 -1.50 -7.80 -4.42
N ALA A 72 -2.44 -7.18 -3.68
CA ALA A 72 -3.48 -6.33 -4.27
C ALA A 72 -2.92 -5.05 -4.91
N LEU A 73 -1.78 -4.54 -4.42
CA LEU A 73 -1.13 -3.34 -4.92
C LEU A 73 -0.25 -3.58 -6.16
N GLN A 74 0.07 -4.84 -6.51
CA GLN A 74 0.96 -5.15 -7.65
C GLN A 74 0.50 -4.55 -8.99
N GLU A 75 -0.80 -4.47 -9.21
CA GLU A 75 -1.39 -3.98 -10.46
C GLU A 75 -1.64 -2.47 -10.48
N VAL A 76 -1.35 -1.76 -9.38
CA VAL A 76 -1.64 -0.33 -9.26
C VAL A 76 -0.71 0.49 -10.15
N LEU A 77 -1.31 1.39 -10.91
CA LEU A 77 -0.63 2.34 -11.80
C LEU A 77 0.32 3.26 -11.03
N GLY A 78 1.56 3.39 -11.51
CA GLY A 78 2.57 4.28 -10.91
C GLY A 78 3.12 3.81 -9.56
N LEU A 79 2.82 2.57 -9.14
CA LEU A 79 3.30 1.96 -7.90
C LEU A 79 4.22 0.79 -8.22
N SER A 80 5.40 0.75 -7.61
CA SER A 80 6.35 -0.36 -7.65
C SER A 80 6.45 -1.01 -6.28
N ILE A 81 6.61 -2.33 -6.27
CA ILE A 81 6.76 -3.14 -5.06
C ILE A 81 8.18 -3.66 -5.00
N LEU A 82 8.75 -3.62 -3.81
CA LEU A 82 9.96 -4.34 -3.44
C LEU A 82 9.58 -5.36 -2.37
N GLN A 83 10.00 -6.60 -2.57
CA GLN A 83 9.84 -7.67 -1.58
C GLN A 83 11.08 -8.56 -1.62
N ALA A 84 11.64 -8.85 -0.48
CA ALA A 84 12.89 -9.58 -0.32
C ALA A 84 12.62 -11.05 0.00
N GLY A 85 11.95 -11.78 -0.94
CA GLY A 85 11.68 -13.21 -0.79
C GLY A 85 10.20 -13.59 -0.76
N PRO A 86 9.81 -14.70 -0.10
CA PRO A 86 8.45 -15.24 -0.07
C PRO A 86 7.46 -14.35 0.70
N VAL A 87 6.21 -14.80 0.83
CA VAL A 87 5.20 -14.12 1.64
C VAL A 87 5.69 -13.96 3.08
N GLY A 88 5.57 -12.76 3.65
CA GLY A 88 6.05 -12.43 5.00
C GLY A 88 7.46 -11.85 5.05
N SER A 89 8.25 -11.94 3.98
CA SER A 89 9.50 -11.19 3.87
C SER A 89 9.23 -9.69 3.74
N SER A 90 10.18 -8.88 4.20
CA SER A 90 10.07 -7.42 4.22
C SER A 90 9.64 -6.87 2.86
N ALA A 91 8.63 -6.01 2.88
CA ALA A 91 8.09 -5.44 1.65
C ALA A 91 7.77 -3.95 1.80
N SER A 92 8.07 -3.21 0.75
CA SER A 92 7.81 -1.79 0.66
C SER A 92 7.22 -1.37 -0.69
N VAL A 93 6.59 -0.20 -0.71
CA VAL A 93 5.97 0.36 -1.90
C VAL A 93 6.60 1.69 -2.26
N MET A 94 6.84 1.90 -3.54
CA MET A 94 7.35 3.15 -4.10
C MET A 94 6.32 3.74 -5.06
N LEU A 95 5.89 4.95 -4.80
CA LEU A 95 4.86 5.63 -5.58
C LEU A 95 5.49 6.68 -6.49
N ARG A 96 5.24 6.60 -7.81
CA ARG A 96 5.80 7.49 -8.84
C ARG A 96 7.33 7.63 -8.76
N GLY A 97 8.04 6.54 -8.43
CA GLY A 97 9.50 6.49 -8.36
C GLY A 97 10.13 7.18 -7.14
N ALA A 98 9.33 7.70 -6.21
CA ALA A 98 9.82 8.21 -4.92
C ALA A 98 10.24 7.05 -4.00
N ASN A 99 10.98 7.34 -2.94
CA ASN A 99 11.32 6.36 -1.92
C ASN A 99 10.08 5.91 -1.14
N SER A 100 10.13 4.74 -0.52
CA SER A 100 9.00 4.16 0.22
C SER A 100 8.58 5.02 1.43
N GLU A 101 9.53 5.67 2.08
CA GLU A 101 9.32 6.58 3.20
C GLU A 101 8.60 7.89 2.85
N HIS A 102 8.43 8.17 1.56
CA HIS A 102 7.68 9.33 1.05
C HIS A 102 6.19 9.00 0.81
N THR A 103 5.77 7.79 1.10
CA THR A 103 4.39 7.34 0.99
C THR A 103 3.81 7.08 2.38
N LEU A 104 2.80 7.86 2.75
CA LEU A 104 2.08 7.65 4.00
C LEU A 104 1.12 6.47 3.86
N VAL A 105 1.20 5.51 4.76
CA VAL A 105 0.24 4.40 4.85
C VAL A 105 -0.71 4.64 6.02
N MET A 106 -2.00 4.46 5.78
CA MET A 106 -3.04 4.66 6.79
C MET A 106 -4.04 3.49 6.80
N ILE A 107 -4.55 3.17 7.99
CA ILE A 107 -5.66 2.22 8.19
C ILE A 107 -6.78 2.96 8.92
N ASP A 108 -7.96 3.11 8.31
CA ASP A 108 -9.10 3.90 8.83
C ASP A 108 -8.72 5.32 9.26
N GLY A 109 -7.74 5.94 8.60
CA GLY A 109 -7.24 7.28 8.95
C GLY A 109 -6.16 7.29 10.05
N VAL A 110 -5.79 6.13 10.58
CA VAL A 110 -4.66 5.99 11.52
C VAL A 110 -3.37 5.82 10.74
N GLU A 111 -2.40 6.67 10.99
CA GLU A 111 -1.04 6.56 10.44
C GLU A 111 -0.33 5.35 11.04
N VAL A 112 0.32 4.55 10.19
CA VAL A 112 0.97 3.29 10.60
C VAL A 112 2.46 3.24 10.28
N ASN A 113 3.05 4.29 9.73
CA ASN A 113 4.49 4.38 9.50
C ASN A 113 5.24 4.26 10.84
N ASP A 114 6.27 3.39 10.88
CA ASP A 114 6.98 3.03 12.11
C ASP A 114 8.09 4.05 12.43
N PRO A 115 8.00 4.80 13.54
CA PRO A 115 8.94 5.87 13.88
C PRO A 115 10.35 5.40 14.27
N ILE A 116 10.56 4.12 14.59
CA ILE A 116 11.87 3.58 14.97
C ILE A 116 12.65 2.99 13.79
N THR A 117 12.01 2.75 12.66
CA THR A 117 12.74 2.33 11.45
C THR A 117 13.62 3.47 10.93
N PRO A 118 14.77 3.17 10.32
CA PRO A 118 15.69 4.20 9.84
C PRO A 118 15.01 5.27 8.97
N ALA A 119 14.18 4.85 8.02
CA ALA A 119 13.53 5.76 7.09
C ALA A 119 12.05 6.03 7.45
N ARG A 120 11.54 5.58 8.61
CA ARG A 120 10.13 5.70 9.01
C ARG A 120 9.18 5.06 8.00
N THR A 121 9.55 3.90 7.48
CA THR A 121 8.74 3.13 6.55
C THR A 121 7.75 2.24 7.28
N TYR A 122 6.68 1.84 6.58
CA TYR A 122 5.77 0.79 7.02
C TYR A 122 6.01 -0.47 6.21
N ASP A 123 6.23 -1.60 6.89
CA ASP A 123 6.29 -2.91 6.24
C ASP A 123 4.87 -3.40 5.97
N ILE A 124 4.47 -3.38 4.69
CA ILE A 124 3.11 -3.72 4.26
C ILE A 124 2.90 -5.23 4.06
N SER A 125 3.96 -6.04 4.17
CA SER A 125 3.93 -7.49 3.94
C SER A 125 2.95 -8.24 4.84
N HIS A 126 2.73 -7.73 6.05
CA HIS A 126 1.93 -8.38 7.08
C HIS A 126 0.43 -8.05 7.01
N LEU A 127 0.01 -7.11 6.14
CA LEU A 127 -1.39 -6.72 6.02
C LEU A 127 -2.20 -7.71 5.19
N ARG A 128 -3.23 -8.27 5.80
CA ARG A 128 -4.22 -9.14 5.18
C ARG A 128 -5.35 -8.34 4.55
N VAL A 129 -6.00 -8.89 3.49
CA VAL A 129 -7.09 -8.20 2.77
C VAL A 129 -8.46 -8.33 3.42
N GLU A 130 -8.61 -9.20 4.40
CA GLU A 130 -9.91 -9.47 5.05
C GLU A 130 -10.42 -8.26 5.83
N GLY A 131 -11.73 -8.02 5.70
CA GLY A 131 -12.38 -6.87 6.35
C GLY A 131 -12.04 -5.52 5.74
N ILE A 132 -11.37 -5.47 4.58
CA ILE A 132 -11.12 -4.23 3.84
C ILE A 132 -12.32 -3.92 2.95
N GLU A 133 -12.88 -2.72 3.08
CA GLU A 133 -13.92 -2.18 2.20
C GLU A 133 -13.32 -1.67 0.90
N ARG A 134 -12.20 -0.95 0.99
CA ARG A 134 -11.45 -0.44 -0.16
C ARG A 134 -10.06 0.04 0.22
N ILE A 135 -9.19 0.15 -0.77
CA ILE A 135 -7.88 0.78 -0.65
C ILE A 135 -7.88 1.98 -1.60
N GLU A 136 -7.60 3.17 -1.07
CA GLU A 136 -7.49 4.41 -1.84
C GLU A 136 -6.00 4.78 -1.96
N ILE A 137 -5.50 4.91 -3.19
CA ILE A 137 -4.13 5.30 -3.49
C ILE A 137 -4.14 6.69 -4.13
N LEU A 138 -3.71 7.68 -3.37
CA LEU A 138 -3.63 9.08 -3.78
C LEU A 138 -2.21 9.38 -4.23
N ARG A 139 -2.05 9.87 -5.44
CA ARG A 139 -0.75 10.21 -6.03
C ARG A 139 -0.48 11.71 -6.01
N GLY A 140 0.79 12.09 -5.78
CA GLY A 140 1.26 13.46 -5.59
C GLY A 140 1.16 13.92 -4.13
N PRO A 141 1.74 15.09 -3.78
CA PRO A 141 1.83 15.56 -2.40
C PRO A 141 0.48 15.73 -1.73
N GLN A 142 0.36 15.16 -0.55
CA GLN A 142 -0.84 15.22 0.29
C GLN A 142 -0.55 15.78 1.69
N SER A 143 0.66 16.30 1.95
CA SER A 143 1.08 16.78 3.27
C SER A 143 0.23 17.93 3.80
N THR A 144 -0.42 18.71 2.93
CA THR A 144 -1.35 19.79 3.33
C THR A 144 -2.52 19.30 4.19
N LEU A 145 -2.94 18.05 3.99
CA LEU A 145 -4.01 17.43 4.81
C LEU A 145 -3.50 16.37 5.77
N TYR A 146 -2.49 15.61 5.35
CA TYR A 146 -2.07 14.42 6.07
C TYR A 146 -0.78 14.60 6.88
N GLY A 147 -0.06 15.73 6.70
CA GLY A 147 1.16 16.04 7.44
C GLY A 147 2.40 15.36 6.87
N SER A 148 3.30 14.97 7.76
CA SER A 148 4.57 14.31 7.40
C SER A 148 4.36 13.04 6.58
N ASP A 149 5.38 12.65 5.80
CA ASP A 149 5.50 11.40 5.02
C ASP A 149 4.60 11.31 3.77
N ALA A 150 3.60 12.20 3.63
CA ALA A 150 2.72 12.22 2.45
C ALA A 150 3.31 13.03 1.28
N MET A 151 4.61 12.84 0.98
CA MET A 151 5.36 13.59 -0.04
C MET A 151 5.06 13.11 -1.47
N SER A 152 4.97 11.80 -1.69
CA SER A 152 4.64 11.19 -2.99
C SER A 152 3.19 10.76 -3.10
N GLY A 153 2.52 10.55 -1.97
CA GLY A 153 1.13 10.15 -1.90
C GLY A 153 0.73 9.49 -0.61
N VAL A 154 -0.49 8.93 -0.62
CA VAL A 154 -1.09 8.24 0.52
C VAL A 154 -1.71 6.93 0.05
N ILE A 155 -1.49 5.86 0.79
CA ILE A 155 -2.24 4.60 0.68
C ILE A 155 -3.15 4.53 1.90
N ASN A 156 -4.45 4.71 1.70
CA ASN A 156 -5.45 4.69 2.77
C ASN A 156 -6.30 3.42 2.67
N ILE A 157 -6.14 2.53 3.63
CA ILE A 157 -6.87 1.28 3.75
C ILE A 157 -8.09 1.54 4.62
N ILE A 158 -9.28 1.33 4.08
CA ILE A 158 -10.54 1.56 4.78
C ILE A 158 -11.18 0.22 5.06
N THR A 159 -11.42 -0.05 6.34
CA THR A 159 -12.04 -1.29 6.79
C THR A 159 -13.56 -1.24 6.72
N GLU A 160 -14.15 -2.41 6.60
CA GLU A 160 -15.58 -2.59 6.43
C GLU A 160 -16.36 -2.10 7.66
N LYS A 161 -17.37 -1.27 7.43
CA LYS A 161 -18.39 -0.92 8.44
C LYS A 161 -19.56 -1.86 8.22
N GLY A 162 -19.91 -2.69 9.18
CA GLY A 162 -21.01 -3.64 9.04
C GLY A 162 -22.32 -2.97 8.62
N GLN A 163 -23.03 -3.61 7.71
CA GLN A 163 -24.28 -3.12 7.14
C GLN A 163 -25.28 -4.27 6.95
N GLY A 164 -26.58 -3.97 7.08
CA GLY A 164 -27.67 -4.93 6.87
C GLY A 164 -27.75 -6.00 7.97
N LYS A 165 -28.46 -7.08 7.67
CA LYS A 165 -28.61 -8.20 8.62
C LYS A 165 -27.26 -8.83 8.95
N PRO A 166 -27.10 -9.44 10.13
CA PRO A 166 -25.90 -10.20 10.48
C PRO A 166 -25.54 -11.21 9.40
N ARG A 167 -24.26 -11.23 8.98
CA ARG A 167 -23.73 -12.17 8.00
C ARG A 167 -22.45 -12.80 8.51
N PHE A 168 -22.39 -14.12 8.44
CA PHE A 168 -21.16 -14.86 8.67
C PHE A 168 -20.42 -15.07 7.36
N HIS A 169 -19.13 -14.86 7.41
CA HIS A 169 -18.20 -15.06 6.30
C HIS A 169 -17.18 -16.09 6.69
N PHE A 170 -16.95 -17.06 5.84
CA PHE A 170 -15.89 -18.02 6.00
C PHE A 170 -15.21 -18.24 4.65
N SER A 171 -13.87 -18.28 4.62
CA SER A 171 -13.13 -18.64 3.42
C SER A 171 -11.89 -19.44 3.77
N SER A 172 -11.52 -20.35 2.87
CA SER A 172 -10.27 -21.10 2.97
C SER A 172 -9.62 -21.21 1.60
N LEU A 173 -8.29 -21.21 1.59
CA LEU A 173 -7.44 -21.35 0.42
C LEU A 173 -6.25 -22.24 0.80
N GLY A 174 -5.86 -23.14 -0.09
CA GLY A 174 -4.64 -23.94 0.04
C GLY A 174 -3.96 -24.11 -1.31
N GLY A 175 -2.65 -24.33 -1.33
CA GLY A 175 -1.93 -24.49 -2.60
C GLY A 175 -0.41 -24.52 -2.48
N SER A 176 0.25 -24.02 -3.51
CA SER A 176 1.70 -24.00 -3.67
C SER A 176 2.43 -23.47 -2.45
N TYR A 177 3.67 -23.90 -2.26
CA TYR A 177 4.54 -23.56 -1.12
C TYR A 177 3.96 -23.95 0.25
N GLY A 178 3.16 -25.02 0.31
CA GLY A 178 2.49 -25.44 1.55
C GLY A 178 1.60 -24.34 2.15
N THR A 179 1.08 -23.44 1.31
CA THR A 179 0.29 -22.29 1.75
C THR A 179 -1.10 -22.72 2.18
N PHE A 180 -1.53 -22.27 3.35
CA PHE A 180 -2.89 -22.35 3.83
C PHE A 180 -3.34 -21.01 4.38
N SER A 181 -4.52 -20.56 3.98
CA SER A 181 -5.18 -19.36 4.51
C SER A 181 -6.60 -19.68 4.94
N GLY A 182 -6.96 -19.26 6.14
CA GLY A 182 -8.31 -19.37 6.69
C GLY A 182 -8.79 -18.01 7.19
N THR A 183 -10.07 -17.70 6.96
CA THR A 183 -10.68 -16.45 7.40
C THR A 183 -12.09 -16.69 7.91
N ALA A 184 -12.43 -16.06 9.03
CA ALA A 184 -13.79 -16.02 9.55
C ALA A 184 -14.17 -14.57 9.84
N GLY A 185 -15.41 -14.19 9.54
CA GLY A 185 -15.92 -12.84 9.77
C GLY A 185 -17.38 -12.81 10.16
N LEU A 186 -17.77 -11.77 10.88
CA LEU A 186 -19.14 -11.45 11.24
C LEU A 186 -19.36 -9.96 11.01
N THR A 187 -20.29 -9.61 10.12
CA THR A 187 -20.61 -8.22 9.80
C THR A 187 -22.12 -7.99 9.89
N GLY A 188 -22.55 -6.80 10.26
CA GLY A 188 -23.96 -6.47 10.29
C GLY A 188 -24.26 -5.16 10.99
N ASN A 189 -25.55 -4.81 11.03
CA ASN A 189 -26.03 -3.79 11.95
C ASN A 189 -27.28 -4.27 12.72
N MET A 190 -27.41 -3.80 13.93
CA MET A 190 -28.56 -4.02 14.80
C MET A 190 -29.02 -2.63 15.27
N GLU A 191 -30.14 -2.15 14.71
CA GLU A 191 -30.64 -0.79 14.95
C GLU A 191 -29.55 0.27 14.75
N LYS A 192 -29.06 0.85 15.85
CA LYS A 192 -28.05 1.92 15.88
C LYS A 192 -26.62 1.42 15.96
N LEU A 193 -26.40 0.11 16.13
CA LEU A 193 -25.08 -0.50 16.29
C LEU A 193 -24.64 -1.17 14.99
N HIS A 194 -23.52 -0.71 14.42
CA HIS A 194 -22.82 -1.37 13.31
C HIS A 194 -21.64 -2.16 13.85
N TYR A 195 -21.37 -3.32 13.29
CA TYR A 195 -20.22 -4.13 13.71
C TYR A 195 -19.61 -4.92 12.56
N SER A 196 -18.30 -5.12 12.65
CA SER A 196 -17.51 -5.91 11.72
C SER A 196 -16.36 -6.53 12.48
N PHE A 197 -16.31 -7.87 12.54
CA PHE A 197 -15.27 -8.64 13.20
C PHE A 197 -14.67 -9.61 12.21
N TRP A 198 -13.33 -9.69 12.18
CA TRP A 198 -12.60 -10.57 11.30
C TRP A 198 -11.44 -11.20 12.05
N ALA A 199 -11.27 -12.51 11.84
CA ALA A 199 -10.10 -13.26 12.26
C ALA A 199 -9.56 -13.99 11.03
N SER A 200 -8.26 -13.93 10.81
CA SER A 200 -7.61 -14.61 9.71
C SER A 200 -6.28 -15.20 10.13
N MET A 201 -5.92 -16.30 9.46
CA MET A 201 -4.62 -16.92 9.55
C MET A 201 -4.05 -17.16 8.15
N LEU A 202 -2.75 -17.06 8.02
CA LEU A 202 -1.98 -17.45 6.83
C LEU A 202 -0.74 -18.18 7.29
N THR A 203 -0.52 -19.36 6.73
CA THR A 203 0.72 -20.10 6.90
C THR A 203 1.27 -20.47 5.54
N SER A 204 2.59 -20.45 5.38
CA SER A 204 3.28 -20.91 4.18
C SER A 204 4.60 -21.55 4.59
N GLN A 205 5.02 -22.58 3.90
CA GLN A 205 6.39 -23.10 4.02
C GLN A 205 7.38 -22.21 3.26
N GLY A 206 6.87 -21.44 2.27
CA GLY A 206 7.69 -20.53 1.48
C GLY A 206 8.63 -21.23 0.49
N PHE A 207 9.64 -20.48 0.10
CA PHE A 207 10.83 -20.87 -0.66
C PHE A 207 11.96 -20.00 -0.12
N SER A 208 13.24 -20.29 -0.43
CA SER A 208 14.37 -19.50 0.06
C SER A 208 14.24 -18.01 -0.30
N ALA A 209 14.38 -17.12 0.66
CA ALA A 209 14.40 -15.68 0.43
C ALA A 209 15.65 -15.29 -0.36
N ALA A 210 16.82 -15.87 -0.06
CA ALA A 210 17.97 -15.82 -0.94
C ALA A 210 17.69 -16.64 -2.21
N ASN A 211 18.04 -16.11 -3.39
CA ASN A 211 17.68 -16.74 -4.66
C ASN A 211 18.26 -18.16 -4.79
N ALA A 212 17.41 -19.17 -4.86
CA ALA A 212 17.79 -20.59 -4.98
C ALA A 212 18.61 -20.93 -6.26
N ALA A 213 18.70 -20.02 -7.24
CA ALA A 213 19.60 -20.16 -8.37
C ALA A 213 21.07 -19.86 -8.01
N LEU A 214 21.33 -19.27 -6.85
CA LEU A 214 22.67 -18.98 -6.33
C LEU A 214 23.14 -20.12 -5.43
N GLU A 215 24.46 -20.31 -5.37
CA GLU A 215 25.06 -21.41 -4.62
C GLU A 215 24.76 -21.31 -3.11
N GLY A 216 24.39 -22.44 -2.48
CA GLY A 216 24.16 -22.54 -1.04
C GLY A 216 22.75 -22.19 -0.58
N ASN A 217 21.88 -21.71 -1.46
CA ASN A 217 20.53 -21.28 -1.10
C ASN A 217 19.49 -22.38 -1.43
N THR A 218 19.11 -23.17 -0.44
CA THR A 218 18.25 -24.36 -0.64
C THR A 218 17.13 -24.50 0.38
N GLU A 219 17.14 -23.74 1.45
CA GLU A 219 16.11 -23.83 2.47
C GLU A 219 14.79 -23.14 2.05
N ALA A 220 13.78 -23.20 2.89
CA ALA A 220 12.50 -22.57 2.65
C ALA A 220 12.12 -21.67 3.81
N ASP A 221 11.91 -20.39 3.53
CA ASP A 221 11.52 -19.38 4.49
C ASP A 221 10.03 -19.41 4.78
N GLY A 222 9.71 -20.00 5.93
CA GLY A 222 8.35 -20.16 6.38
C GLY A 222 7.75 -18.86 6.93
N TYR A 223 6.43 -18.75 6.82
CA TYR A 223 5.66 -17.62 7.34
C TYR A 223 4.42 -18.05 8.09
N LYS A 224 4.13 -17.37 9.19
CA LYS A 224 2.87 -17.47 9.93
C LYS A 224 2.33 -16.08 10.26
N ASN A 225 1.02 -15.89 10.05
CA ASN A 225 0.33 -14.63 10.37
C ASN A 225 -1.01 -14.95 11.01
N HIS A 226 -1.28 -14.34 12.14
CA HIS A 226 -2.58 -14.30 12.78
C HIS A 226 -3.02 -12.84 12.86
N SER A 227 -4.16 -12.53 12.25
CA SER A 227 -4.70 -11.17 12.26
C SER A 227 -6.12 -11.16 12.79
N PHE A 228 -6.40 -10.19 13.64
CA PHE A 228 -7.74 -9.92 14.15
C PHE A 228 -8.08 -8.46 13.90
N SER A 229 -9.30 -8.18 13.44
CA SER A 229 -9.80 -6.81 13.35
C SER A 229 -11.24 -6.72 13.83
N ALA A 230 -11.54 -5.64 14.53
CA ALA A 230 -12.85 -5.32 15.05
C ALA A 230 -13.18 -3.87 14.74
N LYS A 231 -14.40 -3.63 14.29
CA LYS A 231 -14.94 -2.28 14.13
C LYS A 231 -16.37 -2.26 14.67
N ALA A 232 -16.68 -1.29 15.50
CA ALA A 232 -18.01 -1.04 16.03
C ALA A 232 -18.36 0.43 15.90
N GLY A 233 -19.57 0.74 15.44
CA GLY A 233 -20.07 2.10 15.33
C GLY A 233 -21.46 2.19 15.97
N TYR A 234 -21.71 3.27 16.71
CA TYR A 234 -22.97 3.51 17.38
C TYR A 234 -23.52 4.90 17.04
N GLU A 235 -24.74 4.94 16.50
CA GLU A 235 -25.48 6.17 16.25
C GLU A 235 -26.13 6.65 17.55
N ALA A 236 -25.36 7.42 18.36
CA ALA A 236 -25.78 7.86 19.67
C ALA A 236 -27.01 8.77 19.61
N SER A 237 -27.10 9.59 18.55
CA SER A 237 -28.26 10.40 18.20
C SER A 237 -28.28 10.65 16.69
N ASP A 238 -29.32 11.33 16.18
CA ASP A 238 -29.40 11.71 14.75
C ASP A 238 -28.20 12.56 14.27
N ASN A 239 -27.48 13.16 15.20
CA ASN A 239 -26.38 14.07 14.92
C ASN A 239 -25.02 13.61 15.45
N ILE A 240 -24.95 12.50 16.19
CA ILE A 240 -23.69 12.04 16.83
C ILE A 240 -23.46 10.57 16.52
N ASP A 241 -22.34 10.30 15.86
CA ASP A 241 -21.82 8.96 15.58
C ASP A 241 -20.54 8.72 16.39
N LEU A 242 -20.43 7.53 16.95
CA LEU A 242 -19.26 7.03 17.63
C LEU A 242 -18.74 5.81 16.87
N ASP A 243 -17.48 5.80 16.48
CA ASP A 243 -16.86 4.62 15.88
C ASP A 243 -15.62 4.23 16.70
N PHE A 244 -15.42 2.94 16.85
CA PHE A 244 -14.23 2.34 17.44
C PHE A 244 -13.68 1.29 16.49
N SER A 245 -12.38 1.24 16.30
CA SER A 245 -11.71 0.14 15.59
C SER A 245 -10.47 -0.33 16.32
N ALA A 246 -10.21 -1.62 16.21
CA ALA A 246 -9.02 -2.30 16.71
C ALA A 246 -8.53 -3.28 15.67
N ARG A 247 -7.21 -3.37 15.51
CA ARG A 247 -6.56 -4.40 14.70
C ARG A 247 -5.33 -4.90 15.44
N PHE A 248 -5.20 -6.21 15.48
CA PHE A 248 -4.03 -6.89 16.01
C PHE A 248 -3.44 -7.77 14.92
N ILE A 249 -2.13 -7.76 14.78
CA ILE A 249 -1.35 -8.58 13.84
C ILE A 249 -0.23 -9.22 14.65
N ASP A 250 -0.05 -10.52 14.49
CA ASP A 250 1.04 -11.30 15.06
C ASP A 250 1.63 -12.18 13.97
N THR A 251 2.95 -12.10 13.77
CA THR A 251 3.63 -12.81 12.70
C THR A 251 4.94 -13.43 13.16
N LYS A 252 5.29 -14.52 12.47
CA LYS A 252 6.61 -15.15 12.54
C LYS A 252 7.06 -15.44 11.10
N SER A 253 8.26 -14.94 10.73
CA SER A 253 8.91 -15.15 9.43
C SER A 253 10.27 -15.77 9.65
N ASN A 254 10.62 -16.81 8.89
CA ASN A 254 12.01 -17.13 8.68
C ASN A 254 12.57 -16.14 7.65
N ILE A 255 13.80 -15.75 7.80
CA ILE A 255 14.48 -14.75 6.94
C ILE A 255 15.92 -15.16 6.73
N ASP A 256 16.48 -14.77 5.60
CA ASP A 256 17.88 -14.98 5.28
C ASP A 256 18.76 -13.78 5.70
N ASN A 257 20.06 -14.01 5.80
CA ASN A 257 21.02 -12.99 6.14
C ASN A 257 21.14 -11.94 5.02
N TYR A 258 21.16 -12.40 3.76
CA TYR A 258 21.27 -11.53 2.58
C TYR A 258 20.86 -12.26 1.29
N GLY A 259 20.61 -11.50 0.24
CA GLY A 259 20.26 -12.02 -1.08
C GLY A 259 21.48 -12.25 -1.97
N SER A 260 22.36 -13.21 -1.65
CA SER A 260 23.49 -13.61 -2.50
C SER A 260 23.78 -15.11 -2.32
N ALA A 261 24.84 -15.65 -2.91
CA ALA A 261 25.29 -17.01 -2.65
C ALA A 261 25.59 -17.20 -1.16
N PHE A 262 25.24 -18.38 -0.60
CA PHE A 262 25.35 -18.69 0.82
C PHE A 262 24.64 -17.71 1.74
N GLY A 263 23.49 -17.17 1.27
CA GLY A 263 22.67 -16.23 2.05
C GLY A 263 21.67 -16.90 2.99
N ASP A 264 21.36 -18.19 2.76
CA ASP A 264 20.43 -18.97 3.61
C ASP A 264 20.87 -18.98 5.07
N ASP A 265 19.90 -18.82 5.97
CA ASP A 265 20.11 -18.88 7.41
C ASP A 265 18.88 -19.49 8.10
N PRO A 266 18.85 -20.83 8.27
CA PRO A 266 17.65 -21.60 8.64
C PRO A 266 17.13 -21.30 10.03
N ASN A 267 17.90 -20.64 10.89
CA ASN A 267 17.51 -20.33 12.26
C ASN A 267 17.29 -18.83 12.52
N ASN A 268 17.41 -18.00 11.49
CA ASN A 268 17.15 -16.56 11.58
C ASN A 268 15.63 -16.28 11.52
N ILE A 269 15.10 -15.86 12.65
CA ILE A 269 13.65 -15.72 12.84
C ILE A 269 13.32 -14.28 13.19
N GLN A 270 12.37 -13.71 12.46
CA GLN A 270 11.77 -12.42 12.80
C GLN A 270 10.33 -12.63 13.31
N THR A 271 10.02 -12.03 14.45
CA THR A 271 8.64 -11.89 14.95
C THR A 271 8.22 -10.43 14.91
N TYR A 272 6.96 -10.20 14.60
CA TYR A 272 6.37 -8.86 14.60
C TYR A 272 4.95 -8.93 15.17
N ASP A 273 4.70 -8.11 16.19
CA ASP A 273 3.36 -7.88 16.71
C ASP A 273 3.00 -6.39 16.65
N SER A 274 1.75 -6.10 16.33
CA SER A 274 1.26 -4.73 16.30
C SER A 274 -0.19 -4.63 16.72
N LEU A 275 -0.51 -3.52 17.40
CA LEU A 275 -1.85 -3.16 17.83
C LEU A 275 -2.19 -1.76 17.35
N TYR A 276 -3.30 -1.65 16.63
CA TYR A 276 -3.88 -0.40 16.15
C TYR A 276 -5.21 -0.18 16.85
N LEU A 277 -5.39 0.96 17.47
CA LEU A 277 -6.63 1.36 18.13
C LEU A 277 -7.05 2.74 17.61
N MET A 278 -8.34 2.92 17.38
CA MET A 278 -8.90 4.20 16.96
C MET A 278 -10.29 4.39 17.60
N GLY A 279 -10.48 5.55 18.21
CA GLY A 279 -11.78 6.08 18.59
C GLY A 279 -12.10 7.31 17.75
N HIS A 280 -13.30 7.39 17.21
CA HIS A 280 -13.76 8.47 16.36
C HIS A 280 -15.14 8.95 16.83
N ILE A 281 -15.28 10.25 17.04
CA ILE A 281 -16.53 10.93 17.34
C ILE A 281 -16.83 11.87 16.18
N ARG A 282 -18.00 11.74 15.59
CA ARG A 282 -18.51 12.64 14.56
C ARG A 282 -19.78 13.31 15.04
N GLY A 283 -19.84 14.64 14.95
CA GLY A 283 -21.02 15.42 15.29
C GLY A 283 -21.45 16.33 14.14
N LEU A 284 -22.77 16.45 13.92
CA LEU A 284 -23.39 17.38 12.97
C LEU A 284 -24.13 18.47 13.74
N PHE A 285 -23.78 19.73 13.54
CA PHE A 285 -24.29 20.88 14.25
C PHE A 285 -24.80 21.97 13.30
N LEU A 286 -25.44 23.00 13.81
CA LEU A 286 -25.93 24.17 13.05
C LEU A 286 -26.81 23.76 11.83
N LYS A 287 -27.75 22.83 12.03
CA LYS A 287 -28.62 22.26 10.98
C LYS A 287 -27.76 21.60 9.88
N ASN A 288 -26.81 20.78 10.26
CA ASN A 288 -25.85 20.06 9.39
C ASN A 288 -24.90 20.95 8.59
N ARG A 289 -24.72 22.23 8.99
CA ARG A 289 -23.75 23.11 8.36
C ARG A 289 -22.33 23.00 8.94
N LEU A 290 -22.20 22.44 10.14
CA LEU A 290 -20.92 22.16 10.79
C LEU A 290 -20.82 20.67 11.09
N GLU A 291 -19.88 19.99 10.49
CA GLU A 291 -19.45 18.64 10.87
C GLU A 291 -18.15 18.74 11.67
N GLN A 292 -18.14 18.17 12.86
CA GLN A 292 -16.94 18.04 13.67
C GLN A 292 -16.54 16.58 13.76
N LYS A 293 -15.24 16.31 13.66
CA LYS A 293 -14.65 14.98 13.83
C LYS A 293 -13.52 15.08 14.83
N LEU A 294 -13.54 14.22 15.81
CA LEU A 294 -12.46 14.04 16.78
C LEU A 294 -11.99 12.58 16.67
N ILE A 295 -10.72 12.39 16.38
CA ILE A 295 -10.11 11.07 16.23
C ILE A 295 -8.95 10.97 17.21
N LEU A 296 -8.97 9.93 18.04
CA LEU A 296 -7.85 9.52 18.87
C LEU A 296 -7.37 8.17 18.37
N SER A 297 -6.09 8.05 18.08
CA SER A 297 -5.49 6.80 17.65
C SER A 297 -4.24 6.46 18.43
N HIS A 298 -3.99 5.17 18.59
CA HIS A 298 -2.80 4.60 19.17
C HIS A 298 -2.32 3.41 18.34
N VAL A 299 -1.05 3.45 17.94
CA VAL A 299 -0.37 2.35 17.28
C VAL A 299 0.81 1.92 18.13
N ARG A 300 0.97 0.62 18.33
CA ARG A 300 2.13 0.03 18.99
C ARG A 300 2.66 -1.09 18.10
N SER A 301 3.97 -1.13 17.92
CA SER A 301 4.68 -2.19 17.20
C SER A 301 5.84 -2.72 18.02
N ASN A 302 6.07 -4.02 17.93
CA ASN A 302 7.23 -4.70 18.48
C ASN A 302 7.76 -5.64 17.39
N ARG A 303 9.05 -5.53 17.08
CA ARG A 303 9.74 -6.40 16.14
C ARG A 303 10.97 -6.95 16.84
N GLU A 304 11.15 -8.26 16.75
CA GLU A 304 12.28 -8.97 17.33
C GLU A 304 12.86 -9.90 16.29
N THR A 305 14.18 -9.86 16.12
CA THR A 305 14.93 -10.80 15.29
C THR A 305 15.85 -11.58 16.21
N ASP A 306 15.85 -12.89 16.04
CA ASP A 306 16.68 -13.83 16.80
C ASP A 306 17.37 -14.76 15.81
N ASN A 307 18.69 -14.66 15.76
CA ASN A 307 19.58 -15.44 14.91
C ASN A 307 20.69 -16.04 15.77
N PRO A 308 20.49 -17.21 16.40
CA PRO A 308 21.52 -17.91 17.16
C PRO A 308 22.54 -18.56 16.21
N THR A 309 23.72 -18.87 16.71
CA THR A 309 24.73 -19.64 15.95
C THR A 309 24.20 -21.01 15.53
N ASP A 310 24.65 -21.49 14.38
CA ASP A 310 24.35 -22.83 13.83
C ASP A 310 25.57 -23.49 13.18
N GLU A 311 25.41 -24.62 12.51
CA GLU A 311 26.50 -25.34 11.85
C GLU A 311 27.09 -24.58 10.66
N GLN A 312 26.27 -23.79 9.96
CA GLN A 312 26.70 -22.99 8.80
C GLN A 312 27.30 -21.66 9.24
N HIS A 313 26.79 -21.07 10.34
CA HIS A 313 27.19 -19.80 10.90
C HIS A 313 27.64 -19.95 12.36
N PRO A 314 28.74 -20.74 12.64
CA PRO A 314 29.12 -21.10 14.00
C PRO A 314 29.68 -19.95 14.85
N PHE A 315 29.96 -18.82 14.23
CA PHE A 315 30.57 -17.65 14.90
C PHE A 315 29.69 -16.40 14.82
N ASP A 316 28.60 -16.44 14.04
CA ASP A 316 27.73 -15.29 13.83
C ASP A 316 26.38 -15.51 14.50
N SER A 317 26.02 -14.60 15.38
CA SER A 317 24.68 -14.54 15.96
C SER A 317 24.25 -13.10 16.14
N ASP A 318 22.97 -12.83 16.02
CA ASP A 318 22.41 -11.55 16.40
C ASP A 318 21.03 -11.67 17.05
N HIS A 319 20.78 -10.75 17.95
CA HIS A 319 19.47 -10.55 18.56
C HIS A 319 19.14 -9.06 18.54
N SER A 320 17.99 -8.72 17.97
CA SER A 320 17.53 -7.34 17.95
C SER A 320 16.08 -7.21 18.38
N ARG A 321 15.76 -6.14 19.08
CA ARG A 321 14.40 -5.82 19.47
C ARG A 321 14.12 -4.35 19.30
N TYR A 322 13.06 -4.03 18.55
CA TYR A 322 12.58 -2.68 18.25
C TYR A 322 11.17 -2.53 18.77
N LYS A 323 10.93 -1.50 19.57
CA LYS A 323 9.60 -1.15 20.06
C LYS A 323 9.28 0.27 19.72
N SER A 324 8.10 0.49 19.16
CA SER A 324 7.61 1.81 18.85
C SER A 324 6.15 2.01 19.26
N SER A 325 5.78 3.27 19.43
CA SER A 325 4.40 3.67 19.68
C SER A 325 4.16 5.06 19.14
N LEU A 326 2.97 5.25 18.55
CA LEU A 326 2.46 6.49 18.02
C LEU A 326 1.08 6.77 18.60
N ILE A 327 0.88 7.96 19.15
CA ILE A 327 -0.42 8.46 19.60
C ILE A 327 -0.73 9.72 18.80
N LYS A 328 -1.93 9.79 18.23
CA LYS A 328 -2.37 10.94 17.44
C LYS A 328 -3.77 11.37 17.86
N LEU A 329 -3.93 12.67 18.08
CA LEU A 329 -5.22 13.34 18.27
C LEU A 329 -5.45 14.28 17.09
N ASP A 330 -6.56 14.10 16.38
CA ASP A 330 -6.95 14.91 15.22
C ASP A 330 -8.35 15.49 15.44
N TRP A 331 -8.46 16.80 15.36
CA TRP A 331 -9.73 17.52 15.43
C TRP A 331 -9.96 18.28 14.15
N GLN A 332 -10.92 17.83 13.34
CA GLN A 332 -11.31 18.39 12.07
C GLN A 332 -12.71 18.99 12.12
N ASN A 333 -12.88 20.14 11.49
CA ASN A 333 -14.14 20.86 11.35
C ASN A 333 -14.42 21.15 9.89
N ASN A 334 -15.58 20.73 9.39
CA ASN A 334 -16.05 21.00 8.05
C ASN A 334 -17.25 21.94 8.11
N PHE A 335 -17.08 23.15 7.59
CA PHE A 335 -18.16 24.11 7.42
C PHE A 335 -18.72 24.02 6.00
N TYR A 336 -19.94 23.60 5.87
CA TYR A 336 -20.73 23.63 4.64
C TYR A 336 -21.34 25.02 4.48
N LEU A 337 -20.50 26.01 4.07
CA LEU A 337 -20.90 27.42 3.97
C LEU A 337 -22.03 27.62 2.97
N HIS A 338 -21.93 26.95 1.83
CA HIS A 338 -22.90 26.92 0.75
C HIS A 338 -22.86 25.56 0.06
N LYS A 339 -23.86 25.24 -0.77
CA LYS A 339 -23.85 24.00 -1.60
C LYS A 339 -22.63 23.90 -2.51
N SER A 340 -22.02 25.06 -2.84
CA SER A 340 -20.85 25.18 -3.69
C SER A 340 -19.53 25.35 -2.93
N ASN A 341 -19.54 25.41 -1.59
CA ASN A 341 -18.32 25.72 -0.84
C ASN A 341 -18.29 25.01 0.51
N THR A 342 -17.18 24.32 0.75
CA THR A 342 -16.89 23.64 2.01
C THR A 342 -15.53 24.08 2.52
N LEU A 343 -15.50 24.71 3.69
CA LEU A 343 -14.29 25.11 4.39
C LEU A 343 -13.96 24.05 5.45
N THR A 344 -12.78 23.47 5.34
CA THR A 344 -12.25 22.52 6.34
C THR A 344 -11.10 23.18 7.09
N PHE A 345 -11.11 23.10 8.42
CA PHE A 345 -9.95 23.44 9.23
C PHE A 345 -9.76 22.41 10.34
N GLY A 346 -8.54 22.22 10.76
CA GLY A 346 -8.24 21.26 11.81
C GLY A 346 -6.90 21.48 12.48
N THR A 347 -6.73 20.79 13.59
CA THR A 347 -5.48 20.71 14.32
C THR A 347 -5.18 19.27 14.69
N GLU A 348 -3.92 18.92 14.67
CA GLU A 348 -3.40 17.60 15.00
C GLU A 348 -2.30 17.72 16.03
N TYR A 349 -2.27 16.77 16.96
CA TYR A 349 -1.14 16.52 17.84
C TYR A 349 -0.73 15.07 17.68
N GLN A 350 0.54 14.83 17.43
CA GLN A 350 1.11 13.50 17.28
C GLN A 350 2.33 13.37 18.19
N GLN A 351 2.40 12.29 18.95
CA GLN A 351 3.56 11.90 19.73
C GLN A 351 4.02 10.53 19.29
N GLU A 352 5.27 10.41 18.98
CA GLU A 352 5.94 9.15 18.67
C GLU A 352 7.02 8.85 19.70
N GLN A 353 7.21 7.55 19.96
CA GLN A 353 8.31 7.09 20.81
C GLN A 353 8.85 5.76 20.32
N GLY A 354 10.11 5.50 20.61
CA GLY A 354 10.75 4.25 20.23
C GLY A 354 12.00 3.98 21.04
N GLU A 355 12.33 2.69 21.14
CA GLU A 355 13.55 2.15 21.74
C GLU A 355 13.99 0.91 20.95
N SER A 356 15.29 0.61 20.95
CA SER A 356 15.79 -0.65 20.43
C SER A 356 17.02 -1.13 21.19
N ASN A 357 17.18 -2.45 21.21
CA ASN A 357 18.39 -3.11 21.69
C ASN A 357 18.86 -4.07 20.60
N TYR A 358 20.16 -4.08 20.36
CA TYR A 358 20.84 -4.96 19.44
C TYR A 358 22.05 -5.56 20.12
N HIS A 359 22.25 -6.85 19.95
CA HIS A 359 23.42 -7.58 20.37
C HIS A 359 23.82 -8.55 19.28
N SER A 360 25.10 -8.65 18.95
CA SER A 360 25.63 -9.62 18.01
C SER A 360 26.97 -10.16 18.46
N GLU A 361 27.27 -11.38 18.04
CA GLU A 361 28.60 -11.98 18.12
C GLU A 361 29.08 -12.32 16.71
N SER A 362 30.33 -12.14 16.43
CA SER A 362 30.96 -12.47 15.15
C SER A 362 32.43 -12.83 15.35
N VAL A 363 33.09 -13.28 14.30
CA VAL A 363 34.55 -13.52 14.30
C VAL A 363 35.36 -12.30 14.74
N TRP A 364 34.76 -11.09 14.68
CA TRP A 364 35.38 -9.83 15.12
C TRP A 364 35.08 -9.50 16.59
N GLY A 365 34.39 -10.40 17.30
CA GLY A 365 33.97 -10.23 18.69
C GLY A 365 32.56 -9.67 18.85
N PRO A 366 32.08 -9.52 20.09
CA PRO A 366 30.73 -9.06 20.41
C PRO A 366 30.54 -7.58 20.09
N SER A 367 29.36 -7.25 19.61
CA SER A 367 28.88 -5.88 19.40
C SER A 367 27.52 -5.69 20.07
N ALA A 368 27.32 -4.55 20.69
CA ALA A 368 26.04 -4.21 21.31
C ALA A 368 25.71 -2.74 21.07
N SER A 369 24.42 -2.48 20.77
CA SER A 369 23.91 -1.13 20.64
C SER A 369 22.58 -1.01 21.37
N SER A 370 22.44 0.00 22.21
CA SER A 370 21.21 0.30 22.93
C SER A 370 20.73 1.68 22.54
N PHE A 371 19.56 1.75 21.93
CA PHE A 371 18.85 2.97 21.63
C PHE A 371 17.79 3.19 22.73
N PRO A 372 18.06 4.06 23.72
CA PRO A 372 17.16 4.26 24.83
C PRO A 372 15.89 4.95 24.36
N LEU A 373 14.79 4.80 25.11
CA LEU A 373 13.51 5.40 24.79
C LEU A 373 13.63 6.89 24.44
N LYS A 374 13.30 7.24 23.20
CA LYS A 374 13.24 8.60 22.69
C LYS A 374 11.80 8.94 22.32
N LYS A 375 11.49 10.24 22.40
CA LYS A 375 10.17 10.78 22.10
C LYS A 375 10.31 12.05 21.29
N ASN A 376 9.44 12.18 20.30
CA ASN A 376 9.21 13.41 19.55
C ASN A 376 7.71 13.71 19.52
N HIS A 377 7.36 14.96 19.25
CA HIS A 377 6.00 15.34 18.97
C HIS A 377 5.93 16.32 17.80
N ASN A 378 4.83 16.28 17.08
CA ASN A 378 4.49 17.22 16.02
C ASN A 378 3.09 17.80 16.27
N THR A 379 2.94 19.10 16.03
CA THR A 379 1.65 19.79 16.07
C THR A 379 1.40 20.40 14.72
N GLY A 380 0.26 20.11 14.10
CA GLY A 380 -0.15 20.62 12.81
C GLY A 380 -1.44 21.44 12.90
N VAL A 381 -1.52 22.53 12.13
CA VAL A 381 -2.78 23.25 11.90
C VAL A 381 -2.96 23.43 10.41
N TYR A 382 -4.17 23.21 9.92
CA TYR A 382 -4.46 23.32 8.49
C TYR A 382 -5.81 23.95 8.21
N ILE A 383 -5.91 24.56 7.02
CA ILE A 383 -7.14 25.06 6.45
C ILE A 383 -7.20 24.72 4.97
N GLN A 384 -8.36 24.30 4.49
CA GLN A 384 -8.61 23.96 3.10
C GLN A 384 -10.00 24.44 2.69
N ASP A 385 -10.10 25.02 1.50
CA ASP A 385 -11.36 25.33 0.84
C ASP A 385 -11.60 24.38 -0.33
N GLN A 386 -12.83 23.90 -0.45
CA GLN A 386 -13.33 23.13 -1.59
C GLN A 386 -14.47 23.92 -2.23
N HIS A 387 -14.20 24.47 -3.39
CA HIS A 387 -15.18 25.22 -4.18
C HIS A 387 -15.67 24.39 -5.36
N ARG A 388 -16.98 24.44 -5.61
CA ARG A 388 -17.62 23.85 -6.78
C ARG A 388 -18.56 24.88 -7.44
N SER A 389 -18.39 25.11 -8.74
CA SER A 389 -19.21 26.04 -9.51
C SER A 389 -19.92 25.31 -10.64
N ALA A 390 -21.26 25.43 -10.68
CA ALA A 390 -22.14 24.92 -11.72
C ALA A 390 -21.97 23.42 -12.05
N GLY A 391 -21.31 22.61 -11.21
CA GLY A 391 -20.97 21.22 -11.49
C GLY A 391 -19.92 21.03 -12.60
N ILE A 392 -19.25 22.11 -12.99
CA ILE A 392 -18.28 22.18 -14.10
C ILE A 392 -16.87 22.46 -13.57
N PHE A 393 -16.73 23.41 -12.67
CA PHE A 393 -15.45 23.81 -12.11
C PHE A 393 -15.35 23.42 -10.63
N PHE A 394 -14.25 22.78 -10.28
CA PHE A 394 -13.92 22.33 -8.93
C PHE A 394 -12.54 22.84 -8.58
N LEU A 395 -12.38 23.35 -7.39
CA LEU A 395 -11.10 23.83 -6.88
C LEU A 395 -10.93 23.38 -5.44
N THR A 396 -9.81 22.73 -5.15
CA THR A 396 -9.36 22.49 -3.78
C THR A 396 -8.09 23.31 -3.56
N ALA A 397 -8.06 24.12 -2.52
CA ALA A 397 -6.87 24.90 -2.13
C ALA A 397 -6.70 24.84 -0.61
N GLY A 398 -5.47 24.67 -0.13
CA GLY A 398 -5.20 24.57 1.30
C GLY A 398 -3.77 24.90 1.67
N ILE A 399 -3.58 25.18 2.95
CA ILE A 399 -2.29 25.43 3.59
C ILE A 399 -2.25 24.72 4.95
N ARG A 400 -1.06 24.26 5.33
CA ARG A 400 -0.79 23.63 6.63
C ARG A 400 0.54 24.11 7.18
N LEU A 401 0.57 24.28 8.50
CA LEU A 401 1.74 24.61 9.29
C LEU A 401 1.97 23.47 10.29
N ASP A 402 3.16 22.93 10.29
CA ASP A 402 3.61 21.90 11.24
C ASP A 402 4.75 22.42 12.10
N SER A 403 4.79 22.02 13.35
CA SER A 403 5.86 22.32 14.30
C SER A 403 6.32 21.03 14.97
N HIS A 404 7.47 20.52 14.51
CA HIS A 404 8.09 19.32 15.06
C HIS A 404 9.08 19.70 16.17
N SER A 405 9.08 18.94 17.27
CA SER A 405 9.84 19.24 18.49
C SER A 405 11.36 19.33 18.27
N GLN A 406 11.91 18.66 17.26
CA GLN A 406 13.35 18.63 16.99
C GLN A 406 13.71 19.31 15.65
N SER A 407 13.01 19.01 14.56
CA SER A 407 13.38 19.48 13.22
C SER A 407 12.77 20.82 12.82
N GLY A 408 12.00 21.46 13.72
CA GLY A 408 11.47 22.82 13.51
C GLY A 408 10.15 22.87 12.76
N ARG A 409 9.95 23.89 11.93
CA ARG A 409 8.67 24.21 11.29
C ARG A 409 8.68 23.85 9.80
N SER A 410 7.56 23.33 9.31
CA SER A 410 7.31 23.09 7.90
C SER A 410 5.99 23.74 7.49
N THR A 411 5.97 24.32 6.27
CA THR A 411 4.76 24.90 5.68
C THR A 411 4.48 24.21 4.37
N THR A 412 3.29 23.64 4.23
CA THR A 412 2.87 23.02 2.98
C THR A 412 1.61 23.66 2.44
N TYR A 413 1.50 23.70 1.12
CA TYR A 413 0.32 24.25 0.45
C TYR A 413 0.00 23.42 -0.80
N ARG A 414 -1.27 23.49 -1.21
CA ARG A 414 -1.76 22.76 -2.38
C ARG A 414 -2.87 23.54 -3.07
N ILE A 415 -2.85 23.49 -4.40
CA ILE A 415 -3.93 23.98 -5.26
C ILE A 415 -4.23 22.90 -6.30
N ALA A 416 -5.51 22.60 -6.49
CA ALA A 416 -5.94 21.46 -7.30
C ALA A 416 -7.24 21.78 -8.04
N PRO A 417 -7.18 22.48 -9.20
CA PRO A 417 -8.34 22.73 -10.06
C PRO A 417 -8.72 21.51 -10.89
N ALA A 418 -10.01 21.31 -11.09
CA ALA A 418 -10.56 20.41 -12.09
C ALA A 418 -11.68 21.09 -12.88
N PHE A 419 -11.76 20.81 -14.16
CA PHE A 419 -12.77 21.32 -15.07
C PHE A 419 -13.45 20.18 -15.82
N TYR A 420 -14.75 20.06 -15.68
CA TYR A 420 -15.56 19.05 -16.36
C TYR A 420 -16.33 19.67 -17.50
N ILE A 421 -16.25 19.08 -18.68
CA ILE A 421 -16.95 19.50 -19.92
C ILE A 421 -18.08 18.50 -20.16
N PRO A 422 -19.35 18.82 -19.79
CA PRO A 422 -20.45 17.86 -19.85
C PRO A 422 -20.76 17.39 -21.28
N GLN A 423 -20.55 18.25 -22.29
CA GLN A 423 -20.87 17.95 -23.68
C GLN A 423 -20.06 16.81 -24.27
N THR A 424 -18.83 16.66 -23.79
CA THR A 424 -17.88 15.62 -24.24
C THR A 424 -17.58 14.60 -23.17
N ASN A 425 -18.09 14.77 -21.95
CA ASN A 425 -17.71 13.98 -20.75
C ASN A 425 -16.19 13.96 -20.52
N THR A 426 -15.55 15.11 -20.74
CA THR A 426 -14.11 15.29 -20.55
C THR A 426 -13.85 15.99 -19.23
N LYS A 427 -12.91 15.49 -18.44
CA LYS A 427 -12.40 16.14 -17.24
C LYS A 427 -10.93 16.51 -17.45
N LEU A 428 -10.63 17.78 -17.30
CA LEU A 428 -9.27 18.32 -17.22
C LEU A 428 -8.96 18.56 -15.75
N LYS A 429 -7.75 18.20 -15.32
CA LYS A 429 -7.32 18.35 -13.93
C LYS A 429 -5.87 18.76 -13.84
N ALA A 430 -5.55 19.53 -12.81
CA ALA A 430 -4.18 19.87 -12.48
C ALA A 430 -4.01 19.89 -10.97
N THR A 431 -2.80 19.62 -10.49
CA THR A 431 -2.42 19.82 -9.10
C THR A 431 -1.05 20.48 -9.03
N TYR A 432 -0.87 21.31 -8.03
CA TYR A 432 0.42 21.83 -7.62
C TYR A 432 0.46 21.81 -6.09
N GLY A 433 1.51 21.29 -5.51
CA GLY A 433 1.60 21.20 -4.06
C GLY A 433 3.00 20.88 -3.57
N THR A 434 3.18 21.13 -2.27
CA THR A 434 4.40 20.82 -1.53
C THR A 434 4.12 19.73 -0.50
N GLY A 435 5.16 19.01 -0.12
CA GLY A 435 5.14 18.01 0.95
C GLY A 435 6.41 18.06 1.76
N PHE A 436 6.38 17.45 2.94
CA PHE A 436 7.54 17.33 3.80
C PHE A 436 7.56 15.99 4.53
N LYS A 437 8.74 15.61 5.03
CA LYS A 437 8.93 14.46 5.92
C LYS A 437 9.86 14.85 7.04
N SER A 438 9.42 14.67 8.29
CA SER A 438 10.24 14.84 9.48
C SER A 438 11.23 13.68 9.62
N PRO A 439 12.44 13.92 10.17
CA PRO A 439 13.37 12.86 10.48
C PRO A 439 12.77 11.83 11.44
N SER A 440 13.10 10.55 11.26
CA SER A 440 12.71 9.49 12.19
C SER A 440 13.45 9.60 13.54
N LEU A 441 12.94 8.91 14.55
CA LEU A 441 13.65 8.81 15.84
C LEU A 441 15.05 8.22 15.64
N TYR A 442 15.19 7.22 14.74
CA TYR A 442 16.48 6.61 14.43
C TYR A 442 17.44 7.61 13.79
N GLN A 443 17.01 8.33 12.76
CA GLN A 443 17.83 9.34 12.08
C GLN A 443 18.31 10.44 13.04
N LEU A 444 17.52 10.80 14.04
CA LEU A 444 17.86 11.86 15.00
C LEU A 444 18.75 11.38 16.14
N TYR A 445 18.53 10.16 16.65
CA TYR A 445 19.06 9.77 17.96
C TYR A 445 19.77 8.42 18.00
N ALA A 446 19.88 7.70 16.86
CA ALA A 446 20.60 6.42 16.85
C ALA A 446 22.01 6.61 17.44
N PRO A 447 22.42 5.74 18.37
CA PRO A 447 23.76 5.82 18.94
C PRO A 447 24.81 5.57 17.85
N GLY A 448 25.94 6.25 17.93
CA GLY A 448 27.10 5.93 17.10
C GLY A 448 27.63 4.54 17.42
N ASN A 449 28.42 3.99 16.52
CA ASN A 449 29.14 2.72 16.68
C ASN A 449 30.66 2.94 16.55
N VAL A 450 31.40 1.86 16.48
CA VAL A 450 32.88 1.90 16.35
C VAL A 450 33.36 2.57 15.05
N TRP A 451 32.46 2.69 14.05
CA TRP A 451 32.76 3.27 12.74
C TRP A 451 32.44 4.77 12.68
N GLY A 452 31.68 5.30 13.64
CA GLY A 452 31.33 6.72 13.67
C GLY A 452 29.93 7.04 14.19
N PRO A 453 29.50 8.30 14.04
CA PRO A 453 28.16 8.74 14.43
C PRO A 453 27.10 8.15 13.49
N ILE A 454 25.87 7.91 14.00
CA ILE A 454 24.70 7.50 13.19
C ILE A 454 23.65 8.61 13.22
N GLY A 455 23.07 8.88 14.38
CA GLY A 455 22.02 9.88 14.53
C GLY A 455 22.53 11.31 14.48
N ASN A 456 21.70 12.23 13.93
CA ASN A 456 22.03 13.65 13.85
C ASN A 456 20.81 14.51 14.23
N LYS A 457 20.90 15.19 15.36
CA LYS A 457 19.83 16.06 15.88
C LYS A 457 19.62 17.34 15.08
N ASN A 458 20.53 17.68 14.16
CA ASN A 458 20.47 18.88 13.36
C ASN A 458 19.78 18.67 12.00
N LEU A 459 19.24 17.48 11.74
CA LEU A 459 18.52 17.20 10.52
C LEU A 459 17.31 18.11 10.35
N LYS A 460 17.15 18.60 9.12
CA LYS A 460 15.99 19.35 8.66
C LYS A 460 14.98 18.40 8.02
N PRO A 461 13.71 18.76 7.93
CA PRO A 461 12.73 18.01 7.16
C PRO A 461 13.16 17.88 5.70
N GLU A 462 12.86 16.73 5.09
CA GLU A 462 12.87 16.57 3.64
C GLU A 462 11.69 17.34 3.04
N GLU A 463 11.86 17.85 1.83
CA GLU A 463 10.86 18.66 1.16
C GLU A 463 10.59 18.16 -0.26
N THR A 464 9.36 18.30 -0.72
CA THR A 464 9.01 18.06 -2.12
C THR A 464 8.16 19.17 -2.69
N THR A 465 8.37 19.45 -3.98
CA THR A 465 7.47 20.25 -4.81
C THR A 465 7.06 19.40 -6.01
N SER A 466 5.76 19.30 -6.24
CA SER A 466 5.23 18.47 -7.32
C SER A 466 4.04 19.13 -8.01
N TRP A 467 3.89 18.82 -9.29
CA TRP A 467 2.71 19.17 -10.08
C TRP A 467 2.33 18.05 -11.01
N ASP A 468 1.05 17.97 -11.33
CA ASP A 468 0.54 17.09 -12.38
C ASP A 468 -0.55 17.76 -13.23
N LEU A 469 -0.66 17.27 -14.47
CA LEU A 469 -1.70 17.65 -15.42
C LEU A 469 -2.33 16.38 -15.95
N GLY A 470 -3.64 16.31 -15.97
CA GLY A 470 -4.36 15.11 -16.40
C GLY A 470 -5.62 15.41 -17.20
N ILE A 471 -5.98 14.42 -17.99
CA ILE A 471 -7.24 14.36 -18.74
C ILE A 471 -7.91 13.02 -18.49
N GLU A 472 -9.21 13.04 -18.30
CA GLU A 472 -10.06 11.84 -18.23
C GLU A 472 -11.20 12.01 -19.23
N GLN A 473 -11.50 10.97 -20.00
CA GLN A 473 -12.48 11.01 -21.08
C GLN A 473 -13.37 9.77 -21.00
N ASP A 474 -14.68 9.98 -20.81
CA ASP A 474 -15.68 8.94 -21.02
C ASP A 474 -16.13 8.94 -22.46
N LEU A 475 -16.10 7.76 -23.11
CA LEU A 475 -16.44 7.55 -24.52
C LEU A 475 -17.60 6.57 -24.65
N TRP A 476 -18.32 6.66 -25.79
CA TRP A 476 -19.37 5.71 -26.18
C TRP A 476 -20.42 5.48 -25.08
N ALA A 477 -20.95 6.59 -24.52
CA ALA A 477 -21.93 6.56 -23.43
C ALA A 477 -21.48 5.73 -22.21
N GLY A 478 -20.20 5.83 -21.84
CA GLY A 478 -19.62 5.16 -20.69
C GLY A 478 -19.11 3.73 -20.95
N LYS A 479 -19.10 3.27 -22.21
CA LYS A 479 -18.51 1.96 -22.56
C LYS A 479 -17.00 1.96 -22.57
N ALA A 480 -16.35 3.12 -22.63
CA ALA A 480 -14.92 3.22 -22.45
C ALA A 480 -14.57 4.47 -21.63
N ARG A 481 -13.54 4.37 -20.81
CA ARG A 481 -12.91 5.46 -20.07
C ARG A 481 -11.43 5.45 -20.35
N LEU A 482 -10.90 6.60 -20.74
CA LEU A 482 -9.47 6.84 -20.93
C LEU A 482 -8.99 7.87 -19.91
N GLY A 483 -7.79 7.70 -19.40
CA GLY A 483 -7.14 8.68 -18.55
C GLY A 483 -5.67 8.81 -18.92
N GLY A 484 -5.16 10.05 -18.92
CA GLY A 484 -3.75 10.35 -19.09
C GLY A 484 -3.32 11.39 -18.07
N THR A 485 -2.15 11.21 -17.46
CA THR A 485 -1.58 12.17 -16.49
C THR A 485 -0.08 12.28 -16.74
N TYR A 486 0.42 13.51 -16.85
CA TYR A 486 1.84 13.82 -16.76
C TYR A 486 2.12 14.38 -15.37
N PHE A 487 3.22 13.99 -14.73
CA PHE A 487 3.63 14.49 -13.43
C PHE A 487 5.12 14.82 -13.38
N SER A 488 5.48 15.71 -12.46
CA SER A 488 6.86 16.05 -12.13
C SER A 488 6.99 16.40 -10.66
N SER A 489 7.94 15.75 -9.97
CA SER A 489 8.24 15.93 -8.56
C SER A 489 9.73 16.19 -8.39
N ARG A 490 10.07 17.14 -7.52
CA ARG A 490 11.43 17.43 -7.07
C ARG A 490 11.49 17.23 -5.56
N PHE A 491 12.54 16.56 -5.11
CA PHE A 491 12.82 16.28 -3.70
C PHE A 491 14.12 16.95 -3.33
N GLU A 492 14.13 17.62 -2.19
CA GLU A 492 15.26 18.38 -1.67
C GLU A 492 15.49 18.05 -0.20
N ASN A 493 16.70 18.30 0.31
CA ASN A 493 17.10 18.02 1.69
C ASN A 493 16.91 16.53 2.08
N LEU A 494 17.02 15.59 1.13
CA LEU A 494 16.90 14.18 1.43
C LEU A 494 17.96 13.75 2.42
N MET A 495 17.57 12.90 3.37
CA MET A 495 18.44 12.39 4.42
C MET A 495 19.13 11.13 3.95
N GLU A 496 20.46 11.18 3.89
CA GLU A 496 21.31 10.03 3.57
C GLU A 496 22.29 9.75 4.68
N TYR A 497 22.72 8.50 4.79
CA TYR A 497 23.73 8.07 5.74
C TYR A 497 25.14 8.23 5.14
N ASP A 498 25.97 9.02 5.81
CA ASP A 498 27.39 9.16 5.52
C ASP A 498 28.19 8.45 6.61
N TYR A 499 29.15 7.61 6.23
CA TYR A 499 29.93 6.79 7.17
C TYR A 499 30.75 7.61 8.17
N THR A 500 31.04 8.88 7.86
CA THR A 500 31.86 9.75 8.70
C THR A 500 31.05 10.75 9.53
N GLN A 501 29.86 11.13 9.07
CA GLN A 501 29.04 12.19 9.67
C GLN A 501 27.70 11.68 10.23
N GLY A 502 27.33 10.43 9.95
CA GLY A 502 26.00 9.91 10.23
C GLY A 502 24.95 10.43 9.22
N TYR A 503 23.70 10.52 9.63
CA TYR A 503 22.65 11.04 8.75
C TYR A 503 22.83 12.54 8.48
N ILE A 504 22.76 12.94 7.22
CA ILE A 504 22.89 14.35 6.76
C ILE A 504 21.85 14.65 5.67
N ASN A 505 21.45 15.93 5.55
CA ASN A 505 20.59 16.41 4.48
C ASN A 505 21.44 16.86 3.28
N ILE A 506 21.71 15.97 2.36
CA ILE A 506 22.61 16.25 1.23
C ILE A 506 21.98 15.92 -0.12
N ALA A 507 21.07 14.96 -0.16
CA ALA A 507 20.62 14.43 -1.42
C ALA A 507 19.47 15.23 -2.03
N LYS A 508 19.41 15.21 -3.35
CA LYS A 508 18.33 15.76 -4.16
C LYS A 508 17.92 14.74 -5.21
N ALA A 509 16.63 14.58 -5.39
CA ALA A 509 16.11 13.67 -6.41
C ALA A 509 15.00 14.32 -7.23
N SER A 510 14.74 13.79 -8.40
CA SER A 510 13.57 14.14 -9.19
C SER A 510 12.90 12.92 -9.76
N SER A 511 11.59 12.98 -9.92
CA SER A 511 10.81 11.97 -10.61
C SER A 511 9.81 12.64 -11.54
N LYS A 512 9.73 12.19 -12.79
CA LYS A 512 8.76 12.65 -13.78
C LYS A 512 8.30 11.48 -14.64
N GLY A 513 7.09 11.59 -15.16
CA GLY A 513 6.55 10.50 -15.97
C GLY A 513 5.16 10.76 -16.51
N VAL A 514 4.69 9.77 -17.27
CA VAL A 514 3.35 9.70 -17.80
C VAL A 514 2.64 8.45 -17.27
N GLU A 515 1.36 8.59 -17.02
CA GLU A 515 0.48 7.51 -16.57
C GLU A 515 -0.73 7.48 -17.51
N PHE A 516 -1.06 6.31 -18.07
CA PHE A 516 -2.23 6.09 -18.90
C PHE A 516 -3.10 4.98 -18.32
N MET A 517 -4.41 5.13 -18.42
CA MET A 517 -5.38 4.11 -18.05
C MET A 517 -6.47 3.99 -19.11
N LEU A 518 -6.95 2.77 -19.30
CA LEU A 518 -8.08 2.41 -20.14
C LEU A 518 -8.99 1.47 -19.35
N GLU A 519 -10.28 1.77 -19.33
CA GLU A 519 -11.35 0.83 -18.96
C GLU A 519 -12.29 0.68 -20.15
N PHE A 520 -12.62 -0.55 -20.52
CA PHE A 520 -13.49 -0.83 -21.65
C PHE A 520 -14.52 -1.90 -21.27
N PHE A 521 -15.78 -1.61 -21.54
CA PHE A 521 -16.95 -2.42 -21.22
C PHE A 521 -17.67 -2.80 -22.52
N PRO A 522 -17.15 -3.73 -23.34
CA PRO A 522 -17.75 -4.11 -24.63
C PRO A 522 -19.13 -4.74 -24.47
N ALA A 523 -19.35 -5.45 -23.36
CA ALA A 523 -20.61 -6.05 -22.97
C ALA A 523 -20.79 -6.01 -21.46
N GLU A 524 -22.00 -6.22 -20.95
CA GLU A 524 -22.31 -6.17 -19.50
C GLU A 524 -21.55 -7.21 -18.67
N ASN A 525 -21.13 -8.29 -19.29
CA ASN A 525 -20.41 -9.40 -18.68
C ASN A 525 -18.90 -9.37 -18.94
N ILE A 526 -18.38 -8.40 -19.69
CA ILE A 526 -16.96 -8.30 -20.03
C ILE A 526 -16.43 -6.93 -19.61
N THR A 527 -15.37 -6.93 -18.85
CA THR A 527 -14.60 -5.73 -18.52
C THR A 527 -13.15 -5.97 -18.91
N PHE A 528 -12.60 -5.05 -19.68
CA PHE A 528 -11.17 -4.98 -19.97
C PHE A 528 -10.62 -3.71 -19.34
N SER A 529 -9.50 -3.82 -18.62
CA SER A 529 -8.76 -2.65 -18.14
C SER A 529 -7.27 -2.80 -18.45
N ALA A 530 -6.63 -1.69 -18.78
CA ALA A 530 -5.20 -1.64 -18.99
C ALA A 530 -4.61 -0.36 -18.38
N SER A 531 -3.38 -0.44 -17.93
CA SER A 531 -2.64 0.73 -17.45
C SER A 531 -1.18 0.67 -17.88
N TYR A 532 -0.60 1.84 -18.11
CA TYR A 532 0.80 1.99 -18.45
C TYR A 532 1.39 3.20 -17.74
N SER A 533 2.57 3.04 -17.17
CA SER A 533 3.37 4.14 -16.63
C SER A 533 4.78 4.11 -17.18
N HIS A 534 5.27 5.28 -17.57
CA HIS A 534 6.68 5.52 -17.86
C HIS A 534 7.22 6.55 -16.87
N ILE A 535 8.21 6.15 -16.05
CA ILE A 535 8.71 6.95 -14.92
C ILE A 535 10.24 7.06 -15.02
N VAL A 536 10.75 8.27 -14.94
CA VAL A 536 12.17 8.56 -14.86
C VAL A 536 12.46 9.20 -13.52
N ALA A 537 13.09 8.46 -12.62
CA ALA A 537 13.53 8.92 -11.31
C ALA A 537 15.06 8.99 -11.27
N LYS A 538 15.61 10.15 -10.87
CA LYS A 538 17.04 10.42 -10.90
C LYS A 538 17.52 11.06 -9.60
N ASP A 539 18.70 10.65 -9.17
CA ASP A 539 19.54 11.44 -8.29
C ASP A 539 20.01 12.70 -9.03
N GLN A 540 19.82 13.87 -8.44
CA GLN A 540 20.17 15.14 -9.06
C GLN A 540 21.64 15.55 -8.81
N ASN A 541 22.30 14.93 -7.84
CA ASN A 541 23.71 15.17 -7.57
C ASN A 541 24.61 14.38 -8.55
N THR A 542 24.24 13.12 -8.82
CA THR A 542 25.04 12.24 -9.72
C THR A 542 24.50 12.21 -11.15
N GLY A 543 23.21 12.50 -11.37
CA GLY A 543 22.52 12.37 -12.64
C GLY A 543 22.07 10.93 -12.96
N GLU A 544 22.37 9.95 -12.10
CA GLU A 544 22.05 8.55 -12.28
C GLU A 544 20.57 8.25 -12.02
N SER A 545 20.07 7.14 -12.57
CA SER A 545 18.74 6.62 -12.23
C SER A 545 18.72 6.12 -10.78
N LEU A 546 17.64 6.38 -10.05
CA LEU A 546 17.47 5.76 -8.73
C LEU A 546 17.32 4.25 -8.88
N LEU A 547 17.91 3.49 -7.95
CA LEU A 547 17.86 2.03 -7.95
C LEU A 547 16.44 1.50 -7.74
N ARG A 548 16.14 0.33 -8.32
CA ARG A 548 14.87 -0.41 -8.12
C ARG A 548 13.62 0.32 -8.64
N ARG A 549 13.79 1.24 -9.61
CA ARG A 549 12.68 1.99 -10.25
C ARG A 549 12.54 1.54 -11.69
N PRO A 550 11.60 0.63 -12.01
CA PRO A 550 11.35 0.27 -13.39
C PRO A 550 10.86 1.51 -14.15
N LYS A 551 11.46 1.75 -15.33
CA LYS A 551 11.05 2.87 -16.17
C LYS A 551 9.64 2.65 -16.72
N ASP A 552 9.34 1.42 -17.07
CA ASP A 552 8.09 1.04 -17.71
C ASP A 552 7.35 0.00 -16.88
N LYS A 553 6.06 0.20 -16.68
CA LYS A 553 5.15 -0.79 -16.11
C LYS A 553 3.88 -0.81 -16.92
N PHE A 554 3.47 -2.00 -17.34
CA PHE A 554 2.20 -2.21 -18.04
C PHE A 554 1.39 -3.28 -17.32
N THR A 555 0.08 -3.06 -17.16
CA THR A 555 -0.85 -4.06 -16.64
C THR A 555 -2.08 -4.14 -17.54
N ALA A 556 -2.63 -5.34 -17.70
CA ALA A 556 -3.89 -5.54 -18.42
C ALA A 556 -4.71 -6.62 -17.72
N ASN A 557 -6.01 -6.38 -17.60
CA ASN A 557 -6.95 -7.27 -16.93
C ASN A 557 -8.17 -7.51 -17.82
N LEU A 558 -8.53 -8.77 -18.02
CA LEU A 558 -9.76 -9.21 -18.64
C LEU A 558 -10.62 -9.92 -17.60
N ASN A 559 -11.83 -9.42 -17.35
CA ASN A 559 -12.79 -10.01 -16.43
C ASN A 559 -14.05 -10.39 -17.22
N VAL A 560 -14.37 -11.68 -17.22
CA VAL A 560 -15.51 -12.24 -17.96
C VAL A 560 -16.44 -12.97 -16.97
N ARG A 561 -17.72 -12.62 -16.97
CA ARG A 561 -18.76 -13.41 -16.30
C ARG A 561 -19.39 -14.37 -17.31
N PHE A 562 -19.55 -15.63 -16.94
CA PHE A 562 -20.13 -16.66 -17.78
C PHE A 562 -21.14 -17.53 -17.00
N LEU A 563 -22.11 -18.11 -17.70
CA LEU A 563 -23.14 -18.96 -17.13
C LEU A 563 -23.86 -18.37 -15.89
N ALA A 564 -24.02 -17.05 -15.82
CA ALA A 564 -24.59 -16.30 -14.69
C ALA A 564 -23.89 -16.49 -13.32
N LYS A 565 -23.18 -17.59 -13.09
CA LYS A 565 -22.56 -18.01 -11.81
C LYS A 565 -21.04 -18.08 -11.88
N GLY A 566 -20.47 -18.07 -13.08
CA GLY A 566 -19.05 -18.19 -13.30
C GLY A 566 -18.35 -16.87 -13.55
N ARG A 567 -17.09 -16.78 -13.13
CA ARG A 567 -16.21 -15.65 -13.42
C ARG A 567 -14.84 -16.15 -13.77
N PHE A 568 -14.24 -15.52 -14.75
CA PHE A 568 -12.84 -15.71 -15.13
C PHE A 568 -12.14 -14.35 -15.18
N ILE A 569 -10.96 -14.26 -14.58
CA ILE A 569 -10.10 -13.09 -14.64
C ILE A 569 -8.75 -13.54 -15.17
N LEU A 570 -8.22 -12.80 -16.14
CA LEU A 570 -6.86 -12.96 -16.63
C LEU A 570 -6.13 -11.64 -16.44
N SER A 571 -4.99 -11.67 -15.76
CA SER A 571 -4.17 -10.50 -15.44
C SER A 571 -2.77 -10.66 -16.03
N LEU A 572 -2.30 -9.63 -16.73
CA LEU A 572 -0.93 -9.54 -17.24
C LEU A 572 -0.25 -8.35 -16.56
N ILE A 573 0.97 -8.57 -16.05
CA ILE A 573 1.83 -7.56 -15.43
C ILE A 573 3.18 -7.63 -16.13
N HIS A 574 3.59 -6.52 -16.75
CA HIS A 574 4.93 -6.35 -17.31
C HIS A 574 5.68 -5.28 -16.54
N ILE A 575 6.88 -5.61 -16.09
CA ILE A 575 7.81 -4.71 -15.40
C ILE A 575 9.06 -4.57 -16.28
N GLY A 576 9.38 -3.34 -16.67
CA GLY A 576 10.54 -3.03 -17.49
C GLY A 576 11.87 -3.16 -16.75
N ALA A 577 12.95 -3.01 -17.50
CA ALA A 577 14.30 -3.02 -16.96
C ALA A 577 14.50 -1.91 -15.92
N ARG A 578 15.33 -2.17 -14.93
CA ARG A 578 15.66 -1.26 -13.84
C ARG A 578 17.06 -1.49 -13.32
N ASP A 579 17.65 -0.50 -12.73
CA ASP A 579 18.94 -0.62 -12.08
C ASP A 579 18.75 -1.12 -10.63
N ASP A 580 19.65 -1.98 -10.18
CA ASP A 580 19.81 -2.42 -8.80
C ASP A 580 21.29 -2.44 -8.43
N GLN A 581 21.63 -2.90 -7.25
CA GLN A 581 23.00 -3.12 -6.81
C GLN A 581 23.19 -4.57 -6.37
N GLU A 582 24.35 -5.10 -6.67
CA GLU A 582 24.83 -6.40 -6.22
C GLU A 582 26.05 -6.19 -5.31
N TRP A 583 26.11 -6.93 -4.23
CA TRP A 583 27.23 -6.89 -3.28
C TRP A 583 28.06 -8.16 -3.46
N ILE A 584 29.33 -7.98 -3.87
CA ILE A 584 30.30 -9.06 -3.98
C ILE A 584 31.55 -8.61 -3.20
N ASP A 585 31.99 -9.42 -2.24
CA ASP A 585 33.17 -9.13 -1.42
C ASP A 585 33.18 -7.71 -0.82
N TRP A 586 32.02 -7.29 -0.27
CA TRP A 586 31.80 -5.95 0.32
C TRP A 586 31.87 -4.78 -0.67
N ILE A 587 31.95 -5.07 -1.95
CA ILE A 587 31.93 -4.08 -3.02
C ILE A 587 30.52 -4.03 -3.63
N SER A 588 29.91 -2.86 -3.58
CA SER A 588 28.64 -2.61 -4.25
C SER A 588 28.85 -2.28 -5.72
N THR A 589 28.26 -3.07 -6.61
CA THR A 589 28.30 -2.86 -8.06
C THR A 589 26.89 -2.63 -8.59
N ARG A 590 26.70 -1.58 -9.41
CA ARG A 590 25.43 -1.31 -10.07
C ARG A 590 25.21 -2.33 -11.18
N VAL A 591 24.04 -2.96 -11.18
CA VAL A 591 23.63 -3.98 -12.16
C VAL A 591 22.28 -3.61 -12.78
N GLN A 592 22.08 -4.03 -14.03
CA GLN A 592 20.79 -3.87 -14.69
C GLN A 592 19.97 -5.16 -14.53
N MET A 593 18.77 -5.02 -13.99
CA MET A 593 17.80 -6.10 -13.85
C MET A 593 16.98 -6.23 -15.13
N GLU A 594 16.83 -7.46 -15.61
CA GLU A 594 16.05 -7.77 -16.80
C GLU A 594 14.55 -7.49 -16.60
N PRO A 595 13.84 -7.12 -17.68
CA PRO A 595 12.38 -7.01 -17.64
C PRO A 595 11.72 -8.38 -17.51
N PHE A 596 10.52 -8.44 -16.95
CA PHE A 596 9.76 -9.67 -16.83
C PHE A 596 8.26 -9.45 -17.06
N THR A 597 7.56 -10.56 -17.38
CA THR A 597 6.11 -10.55 -17.60
C THR A 597 5.45 -11.69 -16.85
N LEU A 598 4.49 -11.37 -16.00
CA LEU A 598 3.68 -12.34 -15.27
C LEU A 598 2.28 -12.44 -15.89
N LEU A 599 1.78 -13.65 -16.04
CA LEU A 599 0.41 -13.95 -16.45
C LEU A 599 -0.27 -14.71 -15.32
N ASN A 600 -1.37 -14.18 -14.79
CA ASN A 600 -2.13 -14.76 -13.69
C ASN A 600 -3.58 -15.01 -14.13
N ALA A 601 -4.22 -16.04 -13.58
CA ALA A 601 -5.63 -16.30 -13.85
C ALA A 601 -6.39 -16.69 -12.57
N VAL A 602 -7.66 -16.28 -12.50
CA VAL A 602 -8.59 -16.69 -11.45
C VAL A 602 -9.88 -17.17 -12.09
N GLY A 603 -10.27 -18.41 -11.78
CA GLY A 603 -11.60 -18.96 -12.09
C GLY A 603 -12.41 -19.10 -10.82
N SER A 604 -13.67 -18.65 -10.80
CA SER A 604 -14.58 -18.88 -9.68
C SER A 604 -15.97 -19.24 -10.15
N TYR A 605 -16.67 -20.04 -9.36
CA TYR A 605 -18.02 -20.50 -9.67
C TYR A 605 -18.88 -20.60 -8.41
N ASP A 606 -20.09 -20.00 -8.45
CA ASP A 606 -21.05 -20.03 -7.37
C ASP A 606 -21.86 -21.33 -7.46
N ILE A 607 -21.45 -22.39 -6.72
CA ILE A 607 -22.15 -23.68 -6.67
C ILE A 607 -23.50 -23.58 -5.94
N HIS A 608 -23.59 -22.64 -4.99
CA HIS A 608 -24.78 -22.24 -4.27
C HIS A 608 -24.79 -20.70 -4.11
N PRO A 609 -25.92 -20.03 -3.91
CA PRO A 609 -25.93 -18.57 -3.66
C PRO A 609 -24.98 -18.13 -2.55
N ASP A 610 -24.75 -18.97 -1.56
CA ASP A 610 -23.93 -18.70 -0.39
C ASP A 610 -22.55 -19.38 -0.46
N ILE A 611 -22.25 -20.20 -1.50
CA ILE A 611 -21.03 -21.00 -1.59
C ILE A 611 -20.37 -20.79 -2.96
N GLN A 612 -19.16 -20.26 -2.95
CA GLN A 612 -18.32 -20.11 -4.14
C GLN A 612 -17.08 -21.00 -4.01
N VAL A 613 -16.70 -21.68 -5.08
CA VAL A 613 -15.40 -22.35 -5.23
C VAL A 613 -14.53 -21.57 -6.21
N PHE A 614 -13.22 -21.66 -6.06
CA PHE A 614 -12.30 -20.95 -6.95
C PHE A 614 -10.96 -21.67 -7.11
N LEU A 615 -10.30 -21.34 -8.22
CA LEU A 615 -8.93 -21.69 -8.53
C LEU A 615 -8.18 -20.41 -8.93
N ARG A 616 -6.99 -20.20 -8.38
CA ARG A 616 -6.06 -19.11 -8.71
C ARG A 616 -4.76 -19.72 -9.21
N LEU A 617 -4.27 -19.22 -10.33
CA LEU A 617 -2.99 -19.58 -10.94
C LEU A 617 -2.16 -18.30 -11.07
N ASP A 618 -0.98 -18.30 -10.49
CA ASP A 618 -0.05 -17.18 -10.57
C ASP A 618 1.19 -17.59 -11.38
N ASN A 619 1.78 -16.60 -12.07
CA ASN A 619 2.95 -16.81 -12.91
C ASN A 619 2.81 -18.02 -13.84
N ILE A 620 1.73 -18.07 -14.64
CA ILE A 620 1.40 -19.19 -15.55
C ILE A 620 2.53 -19.46 -16.57
N LEU A 621 3.30 -18.42 -16.89
CA LEU A 621 4.43 -18.52 -17.82
C LEU A 621 5.68 -19.12 -17.17
N ASP A 622 5.65 -19.38 -15.87
CA ASP A 622 6.78 -19.85 -15.04
C ASP A 622 8.05 -19.01 -15.28
N GLN A 623 7.84 -17.68 -15.34
CA GLN A 623 8.92 -16.73 -15.57
C GLN A 623 9.81 -16.63 -14.32
N GLU A 624 11.08 -16.87 -14.49
CA GLU A 624 12.09 -16.54 -13.48
C GLU A 624 12.30 -15.02 -13.47
N TYR A 625 12.31 -14.41 -12.28
CA TYR A 625 12.49 -12.98 -12.12
C TYR A 625 12.98 -12.66 -10.71
N GLU A 626 13.45 -11.44 -10.50
CA GLU A 626 13.82 -10.93 -9.16
C GLU A 626 13.18 -9.54 -8.99
N LEU A 627 12.66 -9.24 -7.81
CA LEU A 627 12.21 -7.88 -7.45
C LEU A 627 13.36 -7.05 -6.90
N ILE A 628 14.24 -7.68 -6.16
CA ILE A 628 15.49 -7.15 -5.62
C ILE A 628 16.57 -8.15 -6.01
N LYS A 629 17.74 -7.65 -6.45
CA LYS A 629 18.84 -8.50 -6.87
C LYS A 629 19.25 -9.48 -5.78
N GLY A 630 19.32 -10.77 -6.14
CA GLY A 630 19.72 -11.86 -5.26
C GLY A 630 18.61 -12.47 -4.41
N TYR A 631 17.37 -11.91 -4.42
CA TYR A 631 16.24 -12.47 -3.68
C TYR A 631 15.29 -13.27 -4.57
N GLY A 632 14.85 -14.41 -4.06
CA GLY A 632 13.96 -15.33 -4.74
C GLY A 632 12.55 -14.77 -4.94
N THR A 633 11.88 -15.26 -5.97
CA THR A 633 10.48 -14.95 -6.29
C THR A 633 9.73 -16.22 -6.67
N PRO A 634 8.37 -16.24 -6.53
CA PRO A 634 7.61 -17.44 -6.80
C PRO A 634 7.58 -17.77 -8.30
N GLY A 635 7.85 -19.03 -8.65
CA GLY A 635 7.57 -19.62 -9.95
C GLY A 635 6.07 -19.85 -10.17
N PHE A 636 5.71 -20.74 -11.10
CA PHE A 636 4.31 -21.14 -11.30
C PHE A 636 3.68 -21.61 -10.00
N SER A 637 2.51 -21.04 -9.68
CA SER A 637 1.82 -21.31 -8.42
C SER A 637 0.33 -21.55 -8.65
N ALA A 638 -0.25 -22.48 -7.89
CA ALA A 638 -1.67 -22.83 -7.96
C ALA A 638 -2.28 -22.88 -6.56
N TYR A 639 -3.46 -22.26 -6.40
CA TYR A 639 -4.21 -22.21 -5.15
C TYR A 639 -5.68 -22.50 -5.41
N GLY A 640 -6.27 -23.36 -4.59
CA GLY A 640 -7.70 -23.67 -4.64
C GLY A 640 -8.38 -23.34 -3.32
N GLY A 641 -9.66 -23.01 -3.37
CA GLY A 641 -10.38 -22.67 -2.17
C GLY A 641 -11.87 -22.49 -2.34
N PHE A 642 -12.50 -22.10 -1.24
CA PHE A 642 -13.92 -21.80 -1.21
C PHE A 642 -14.23 -20.63 -0.30
N LYS A 643 -15.39 -20.02 -0.55
CA LYS A 643 -15.97 -18.94 0.27
C LYS A 643 -17.42 -19.29 0.59
N ILE A 644 -17.80 -19.11 1.85
CA ILE A 644 -19.18 -19.26 2.35
C ILE A 644 -19.63 -17.94 2.95
N GLN A 645 -20.87 -17.52 2.67
CA GLN A 645 -21.46 -16.30 3.21
C GLN A 645 -22.92 -16.58 3.59
N LEU A 646 -23.21 -16.65 4.90
CA LEU A 646 -24.52 -16.98 5.47
C LEU A 646 -25.23 -15.76 6.03
#